data_3ec2605e40388b00652d246d5b60d92c
#
_entry.id   3ec2605e40388b00652d246d5b60d92c
#
_cell.length_a   1.000
_cell.length_b   1.000
_cell.length_c   1.000
_cell.angle_alpha   90.00
_cell.angle_beta   90.00
_cell.angle_gamma   90.00
#
_symmetry.space_group_name_H-M   'P 1'
#
loop_
_entity.id
_entity.type
_entity.pdbx_description
1 polymer ?
#
loop_
_entity_poly.entity_id
_entity_poly.type
_entity_poly.pdbx_seq_one_letter_code
_entity_poly.pdbx_strand_id
1 'polypeptide(L)'
;MMRTYAGHSSAKESNELYRRNLAKGQTGLSVAFDLPTQTGYDPDSELARGEVGKVGVPVSHIGDMRALFTDIPLGEMNTSMTINATAMWLLALYQAVAEEQGADPAVLQGTTQNDIIKEYLSRGTYVFPPGPSLRLITDMISYTVNNIPKWNPINICSYHLQEAGATPVQEIAYAMTTAIAVLDSVRDSGQVPEAEFGKVVARISFFVNAGVRFVEEMCKMRAFVQLWDEITAERYGVTDAKQRRFRYGVQVNSLGLTEAQPENNIQRIVLEMLAVTLSKDARARAVQLPAWNEALGLPRPWDQQWSLRIQQVLAFESDLLEYDDIFSGSAVIEGKVAELVTAAREEIERVQAMGGAVAAVESGYMKQQLVASHAARRARIEAGDDIVVGVNRFDTTEENPLLTDLDSAIQTVDAEVESAAVAAIRQWRAQRDQEAVSAALEELQQVAGTDQNLMAATLACARVGVTTGEWAGALREVFGEYRAPTGVSGVVGVAEAGQALTAVRHSVRTTGEELGGRLRMLVGKPGLDAGFEVIYQGIRLTPAQIVAAAVAEDVHVVGLSILSGSHMELVPDVVRGLAEAGLDDVPVVVGGIIPDADADTLRSAGVAAVFTPKDYDATAIMQQVVATIRTAHGLDPQAA
;
A
#
# COMPACT_ATOMS: atom_id res chain seq x y z
N MET A 1 -22.79 6.90 3.96
CA MET A 1 -22.28 6.04 5.05
C MET A 1 -21.02 6.69 5.58
N MET A 2 -20.92 6.93 6.88
CA MET A 2 -19.74 7.51 7.53
C MET A 2 -18.89 6.39 8.14
N ARG A 3 -17.59 6.38 7.81
CA ARG A 3 -16.60 5.42 8.32
C ARG A 3 -15.32 6.15 8.69
N THR A 4 -14.63 5.62 9.69
CA THR A 4 -13.25 5.96 9.99
C THR A 4 -12.41 4.72 9.70
N TYR A 5 -11.31 4.87 8.98
CA TYR A 5 -10.29 3.82 8.82
C TYR A 5 -9.52 3.71 10.13
N ALA A 6 -9.62 2.58 10.80
CA ALA A 6 -9.08 2.41 12.13
C ALA A 6 -8.71 0.95 12.42
N GLY A 7 -7.71 0.79 13.26
CA GLY A 7 -7.18 -0.45 13.78
C GLY A 7 -5.79 -0.19 14.33
N HIS A 8 -5.50 -0.63 15.54
CA HIS A 8 -4.20 -0.46 16.20
C HIS A 8 -4.11 -1.37 17.42
N SER A 9 -2.90 -1.59 17.87
CA SER A 9 -2.59 -2.25 19.13
C SER A 9 -3.15 -3.67 19.22
N SER A 10 -4.32 -3.87 19.80
CA SER A 10 -4.96 -5.17 19.95
C SER A 10 -6.38 -5.21 19.40
N ALA A 11 -6.93 -6.41 19.17
CA ALA A 11 -8.32 -6.59 18.77
C ALA A 11 -9.31 -5.97 19.77
N LYS A 12 -9.01 -6.07 21.06
CA LYS A 12 -9.85 -5.51 22.14
C LYS A 12 -9.86 -3.98 22.09
N GLU A 13 -8.71 -3.34 22.02
CA GLU A 13 -8.61 -1.87 21.97
C GLU A 13 -9.23 -1.30 20.70
N SER A 14 -9.03 -1.99 19.56
CA SER A 14 -9.70 -1.64 18.31
C SER A 14 -11.22 -1.79 18.38
N ASN A 15 -11.74 -2.82 19.07
CA ASN A 15 -13.17 -2.97 19.34
C ASN A 15 -13.72 -1.80 20.16
N GLU A 16 -13.03 -1.41 21.22
CA GLU A 16 -13.43 -0.27 22.07
C GLU A 16 -13.49 1.03 21.25
N LEU A 17 -12.54 1.24 20.35
CA LEU A 17 -12.54 2.37 19.42
C LEU A 17 -13.74 2.32 18.46
N TYR A 18 -14.02 1.16 17.85
CA TYR A 18 -15.16 1.00 16.95
C TYR A 18 -16.48 1.28 17.65
N ARG A 19 -16.70 0.73 18.83
CA ARG A 19 -17.93 0.96 19.61
C ARG A 19 -18.10 2.42 19.99
N ARG A 20 -17.02 3.11 20.39
CA ARG A 20 -17.07 4.57 20.64
C ARG A 20 -17.44 5.37 19.40
N ASN A 21 -16.90 4.99 18.24
CA ASN A 21 -17.18 5.68 16.99
C ASN A 21 -18.63 5.42 16.51
N LEU A 22 -19.12 4.20 16.65
CA LEU A 22 -20.52 3.84 16.37
C LEU A 22 -21.48 4.63 17.28
N ALA A 23 -21.18 4.74 18.57
CA ALA A 23 -21.97 5.53 19.52
C ALA A 23 -22.00 7.05 19.17
N LYS A 24 -20.99 7.54 18.44
CA LYS A 24 -20.92 8.93 17.93
C LYS A 24 -21.59 9.12 16.56
N GLY A 25 -22.29 8.10 16.04
CA GLY A 25 -23.06 8.18 14.79
C GLY A 25 -22.33 7.68 13.55
N GLN A 26 -21.21 6.98 13.69
CA GLN A 26 -20.62 6.23 12.58
C GLN A 26 -21.59 5.12 12.14
N THR A 27 -21.70 4.87 10.83
CA THR A 27 -22.71 3.97 10.27
C THR A 27 -22.13 2.76 9.53
N GLY A 28 -20.84 2.53 9.64
CA GLY A 28 -20.13 1.40 9.08
C GLY A 28 -18.69 1.37 9.60
N LEU A 29 -18.01 0.27 9.39
CA LEU A 29 -16.65 0.06 9.84
C LEU A 29 -15.65 0.02 8.68
N SER A 30 -14.44 0.45 8.94
CA SER A 30 -13.30 0.27 8.03
C SER A 30 -12.09 -0.18 8.85
N VAL A 31 -11.72 -1.45 8.68
CA VAL A 31 -10.70 -2.12 9.49
C VAL A 31 -9.33 -1.98 8.84
N ALA A 32 -8.38 -1.46 9.59
CA ALA A 32 -6.96 -1.49 9.27
C ALA A 32 -6.31 -2.70 9.96
N PHE A 33 -5.69 -3.58 9.18
CA PHE A 33 -4.94 -4.73 9.71
C PHE A 33 -3.45 -4.44 9.72
N ASP A 34 -2.72 -5.00 10.66
CA ASP A 34 -1.27 -4.86 10.74
C ASP A 34 -0.54 -5.63 9.63
N LEU A 35 0.75 -5.35 9.46
CA LEU A 35 1.55 -5.96 8.39
C LEU A 35 1.69 -7.49 8.52
N PRO A 36 1.89 -8.08 9.70
CA PRO A 36 1.90 -9.54 9.84
C PRO A 36 0.60 -10.19 9.36
N THR A 37 -0.56 -9.66 9.75
CA THR A 37 -1.87 -10.14 9.28
C THR A 37 -2.00 -10.02 7.75
N GLN A 38 -1.58 -8.89 7.16
CA GLN A 38 -1.65 -8.67 5.71
C GLN A 38 -0.73 -9.61 4.93
N THR A 39 0.35 -10.07 5.52
CA THR A 39 1.39 -10.87 4.86
C THR A 39 1.43 -12.33 5.28
N GLY A 40 0.44 -12.75 6.08
CA GLY A 40 0.27 -14.14 6.45
C GLY A 40 1.35 -14.65 7.39
N TYR A 41 1.66 -13.86 8.44
CA TYR A 41 2.54 -14.26 9.54
C TYR A 41 1.82 -14.12 10.87
N ASP A 42 2.15 -15.00 11.79
CA ASP A 42 1.70 -14.90 13.18
C ASP A 42 2.64 -14.00 13.99
N PRO A 43 2.20 -13.43 15.12
CA PRO A 43 3.00 -12.49 15.92
C PRO A 43 4.34 -13.04 16.42
N ASP A 44 4.47 -14.35 16.55
CA ASP A 44 5.70 -15.02 17.00
C ASP A 44 6.66 -15.38 15.85
N SER A 45 6.34 -14.99 14.62
CA SER A 45 7.24 -15.09 13.47
C SER A 45 8.34 -14.02 13.56
N GLU A 46 9.56 -14.39 13.18
CA GLU A 46 10.66 -13.42 13.07
C GLU A 46 10.35 -12.26 12.10
N LEU A 47 9.59 -12.53 11.03
CA LEU A 47 9.17 -11.53 10.04
C LEU A 47 8.02 -10.63 10.52
N ALA A 48 7.41 -10.91 11.68
CA ALA A 48 6.41 -10.08 12.31
C ALA A 48 7.00 -9.12 13.36
N ARG A 49 8.25 -9.33 13.75
CA ARG A 49 8.91 -8.58 14.82
C ARG A 49 8.94 -7.09 14.53
N GLY A 50 8.51 -6.31 15.50
CA GLY A 50 8.46 -4.86 15.41
C GLY A 50 7.28 -4.29 14.63
N GLU A 51 6.39 -5.13 14.06
CA GLU A 51 5.26 -4.70 13.21
C GLU A 51 3.89 -5.02 13.82
N VAL A 52 3.84 -5.84 14.88
CA VAL A 52 2.59 -6.29 15.48
C VAL A 52 1.82 -5.12 16.10
N GLY A 53 0.60 -4.89 15.63
CA GLY A 53 -0.30 -3.86 16.14
C GLY A 53 0.06 -2.41 15.80
N LYS A 54 1.17 -2.13 15.09
CA LYS A 54 1.67 -0.76 14.87
C LYS A 54 0.86 0.03 13.84
N VAL A 55 0.58 -0.54 12.67
CA VAL A 55 -0.13 0.15 11.57
C VAL A 55 -1.52 -0.41 11.33
N GLY A 56 -2.03 -1.21 12.24
CA GLY A 56 -3.32 -1.85 12.14
C GLY A 56 -3.54 -2.83 13.30
N VAL A 57 -4.69 -3.49 13.33
CA VAL A 57 -5.02 -4.49 14.33
C VAL A 57 -4.49 -5.86 13.93
N PRO A 58 -3.79 -6.58 14.83
CA PRO A 58 -3.39 -7.96 14.60
C PRO A 58 -4.62 -8.89 14.69
N VAL A 59 -4.80 -9.74 13.69
CA VAL A 59 -5.82 -10.78 13.67
C VAL A 59 -5.17 -12.09 13.24
N SER A 60 -4.84 -12.90 14.21
CA SER A 60 -4.12 -14.15 14.00
C SER A 60 -5.05 -15.36 13.89
N HIS A 61 -6.25 -15.31 14.47
CA HIS A 61 -7.19 -16.43 14.50
C HIS A 61 -8.63 -15.96 14.77
N ILE A 62 -9.58 -16.89 14.75
CA ILE A 62 -11.01 -16.60 14.98
C ILE A 62 -11.27 -15.96 16.36
N GLY A 63 -10.45 -16.23 17.37
CA GLY A 63 -10.55 -15.60 18.68
C GLY A 63 -10.32 -14.10 18.64
N ASP A 64 -9.34 -13.64 17.86
CA ASP A 64 -9.08 -12.20 17.67
C ASP A 64 -10.24 -11.55 16.89
N MET A 65 -10.76 -12.25 15.87
CA MET A 65 -11.90 -11.74 15.11
C MET A 65 -13.17 -11.64 15.99
N ARG A 66 -13.41 -12.59 16.90
CA ARG A 66 -14.49 -12.49 17.90
C ARG A 66 -14.28 -11.29 18.82
N ALA A 67 -13.06 -11.10 19.34
CA ALA A 67 -12.73 -9.97 20.21
C ALA A 67 -12.92 -8.64 19.48
N LEU A 68 -12.50 -8.54 18.22
CA LEU A 68 -12.61 -7.35 17.40
C LEU A 68 -14.06 -6.91 17.17
N PHE A 69 -14.99 -7.86 17.06
CA PHE A 69 -16.40 -7.61 16.79
C PHE A 69 -17.34 -7.93 17.96
N THR A 70 -16.81 -8.03 19.17
CA THR A 70 -17.62 -8.17 20.39
C THR A 70 -18.63 -7.04 20.49
N ASP A 71 -19.91 -7.36 20.73
CA ASP A 71 -21.05 -6.43 20.82
C ASP A 71 -21.29 -5.56 19.55
N ILE A 72 -20.80 -6.00 18.39
CA ILE A 72 -21.06 -5.37 17.10
C ILE A 72 -21.84 -6.36 16.22
N PRO A 73 -23.10 -6.06 15.86
CA PRO A 73 -23.96 -6.97 15.09
C PRO A 73 -23.52 -7.03 13.63
N LEU A 74 -22.80 -8.08 13.21
CA LEU A 74 -22.25 -8.22 11.87
C LEU A 74 -23.31 -8.34 10.77
N GLY A 75 -24.47 -8.90 11.08
CA GLY A 75 -25.60 -8.99 10.14
C GLY A 75 -26.21 -7.62 9.75
N GLU A 76 -25.99 -6.59 10.57
CA GLU A 76 -26.52 -5.23 10.34
C GLU A 76 -25.42 -4.27 9.88
N MET A 77 -24.15 -4.58 10.20
CA MET A 77 -23.01 -3.69 9.99
C MET A 77 -22.46 -3.83 8.56
N ASN A 78 -22.14 -2.70 7.95
CA ASN A 78 -21.36 -2.68 6.72
C ASN A 78 -19.86 -2.50 7.05
N THR A 79 -19.07 -3.55 6.79
CA THR A 79 -17.66 -3.60 7.16
C THR A 79 -16.76 -3.58 5.92
N SER A 80 -15.82 -2.64 5.87
CA SER A 80 -14.74 -2.64 4.88
C SER A 80 -13.47 -3.18 5.52
N MET A 81 -12.79 -4.06 4.82
CA MET A 81 -11.51 -4.65 5.24
C MET A 81 -10.42 -4.27 4.24
N THR A 82 -9.42 -3.53 4.72
CA THR A 82 -8.25 -3.18 3.93
C THR A 82 -7.21 -4.28 4.08
N ILE A 83 -7.29 -5.23 3.19
CA ILE A 83 -6.49 -6.45 3.18
C ILE A 83 -6.40 -6.98 1.75
N ASN A 84 -5.30 -7.55 1.35
CA ASN A 84 -5.09 -8.06 -0.01
C ASN A 84 -4.74 -9.56 0.01
N ALA A 85 -3.52 -9.94 0.23
CA ALA A 85 -3.07 -11.32 0.07
C ALA A 85 -3.81 -12.34 0.98
N THR A 86 -4.17 -11.95 2.19
CA THR A 86 -4.91 -12.78 3.15
C THR A 86 -6.42 -12.51 3.18
N ALA A 87 -6.94 -11.86 2.13
CA ALA A 87 -8.35 -11.42 2.07
C ALA A 87 -9.35 -12.58 2.21
N MET A 88 -9.09 -13.70 1.55
CA MET A 88 -9.92 -14.90 1.64
C MET A 88 -9.99 -15.43 3.08
N TRP A 89 -8.85 -15.47 3.75
CA TRP A 89 -8.73 -15.89 5.14
C TRP A 89 -9.53 -15.00 6.09
N LEU A 90 -9.35 -13.68 5.98
CA LEU A 90 -10.06 -12.75 6.86
C LEU A 90 -11.57 -12.70 6.58
N LEU A 91 -12.00 -12.89 5.34
CA LEU A 91 -13.42 -13.05 5.05
C LEU A 91 -13.98 -14.32 5.65
N ALA A 92 -13.23 -15.43 5.65
CA ALA A 92 -13.65 -16.67 6.29
C ALA A 92 -13.79 -16.51 7.80
N LEU A 93 -12.83 -15.87 8.47
CA LEU A 93 -12.92 -15.55 9.90
C LEU A 93 -14.14 -14.65 10.20
N TYR A 94 -14.36 -13.61 9.38
CA TYR A 94 -15.48 -12.71 9.54
C TYR A 94 -16.83 -13.42 9.39
N GLN A 95 -16.96 -14.24 8.35
CA GLN A 95 -18.17 -15.03 8.11
C GLN A 95 -18.43 -16.02 9.26
N ALA A 96 -17.39 -16.75 9.71
CA ALA A 96 -17.54 -17.70 10.81
C ALA A 96 -18.02 -17.01 12.10
N VAL A 97 -17.48 -15.83 12.43
CA VAL A 97 -17.94 -15.05 13.59
C VAL A 97 -19.37 -14.52 13.39
N ALA A 98 -19.74 -14.09 12.18
CA ALA A 98 -21.10 -13.67 11.90
C ALA A 98 -22.11 -14.80 12.05
N GLU A 99 -21.79 -16.02 11.60
CA GLU A 99 -22.59 -17.23 11.78
C GLU A 99 -22.74 -17.59 13.29
N GLU A 100 -21.67 -17.46 14.07
CA GLU A 100 -21.73 -17.63 15.54
C GLU A 100 -22.64 -16.60 16.22
N GLN A 101 -22.75 -15.39 15.66
CA GLN A 101 -23.72 -14.37 16.09
C GLN A 101 -25.16 -14.65 15.59
N GLY A 102 -25.37 -15.73 14.82
CA GLY A 102 -26.66 -16.08 14.24
C GLY A 102 -27.05 -15.32 12.98
N ALA A 103 -26.11 -14.64 12.34
CA ALA A 103 -26.34 -13.93 11.09
C ALA A 103 -26.27 -14.89 9.89
N ASP A 104 -27.24 -14.79 8.96
CA ASP A 104 -27.16 -15.46 7.68
C ASP A 104 -26.06 -14.79 6.82
N PRO A 105 -25.11 -15.52 6.24
CA PRO A 105 -24.12 -14.95 5.33
C PRO A 105 -24.72 -14.10 4.20
N ALA A 106 -25.91 -14.43 3.71
CA ALA A 106 -26.58 -13.69 2.65
C ALA A 106 -26.96 -12.24 3.02
N VAL A 107 -27.02 -11.89 4.31
CA VAL A 107 -27.29 -10.50 4.74
C VAL A 107 -26.04 -9.68 4.92
N LEU A 108 -24.85 -10.31 5.03
CA LEU A 108 -23.58 -9.62 5.27
C LEU A 108 -23.28 -8.59 4.18
N GLN A 109 -22.86 -7.40 4.61
CA GLN A 109 -22.57 -6.28 3.74
C GLN A 109 -21.15 -5.76 4.02
N GLY A 110 -20.39 -5.57 2.97
CA GLY A 110 -19.04 -5.08 3.14
C GLY A 110 -18.25 -5.00 1.85
N THR A 111 -16.97 -4.77 2.03
CA THR A 111 -16.00 -4.71 0.93
C THR A 111 -14.67 -5.27 1.43
N THR A 112 -14.08 -6.16 0.67
CA THR A 112 -12.69 -6.57 0.88
C THR A 112 -11.83 -5.89 -0.17
N GLN A 113 -10.82 -5.14 0.28
CA GLN A 113 -9.77 -4.71 -0.62
C GLN A 113 -8.92 -5.93 -0.94
N ASN A 114 -8.96 -6.39 -2.18
CA ASN A 114 -8.34 -7.64 -2.62
C ASN A 114 -7.73 -7.45 -4.01
N ASP A 115 -6.91 -6.40 -4.14
CA ASP A 115 -6.17 -6.07 -5.36
C ASP A 115 -4.71 -6.48 -5.18
N ILE A 116 -4.37 -7.65 -5.69
CA ILE A 116 -3.01 -8.17 -5.53
C ILE A 116 -2.05 -7.60 -6.59
N ILE A 117 -2.53 -7.23 -7.77
CA ILE A 117 -1.66 -6.69 -8.84
C ILE A 117 -0.97 -5.42 -8.37
N LYS A 118 -1.71 -4.49 -7.76
CA LYS A 118 -1.11 -3.26 -7.23
C LYS A 118 -0.11 -3.52 -6.10
N GLU A 119 -0.24 -4.63 -5.36
CA GLU A 119 0.72 -4.98 -4.31
C GLU A 119 2.10 -5.32 -4.89
N TYR A 120 2.15 -6.02 -6.02
CA TYR A 120 3.42 -6.26 -6.72
C TYR A 120 4.04 -4.97 -7.28
N LEU A 121 3.21 -3.98 -7.60
CA LEU A 121 3.65 -2.73 -8.23
C LEU A 121 4.06 -1.64 -7.23
N SER A 122 3.40 -1.56 -6.07
CA SER A 122 3.55 -0.40 -5.18
C SER A 122 3.86 -0.73 -3.73
N ARG A 123 3.07 -1.58 -3.07
CA ARG A 123 3.14 -1.76 -1.60
C ARG A 123 3.95 -2.95 -1.12
N GLY A 124 3.98 -4.04 -1.91
CA GLY A 124 4.71 -5.24 -1.54
C GLY A 124 4.06 -6.13 -0.47
N THR A 125 2.77 -5.94 -0.12
CA THR A 125 2.04 -6.78 0.85
C THR A 125 1.41 -8.00 0.17
N TYR A 126 2.19 -8.77 -0.56
CA TYR A 126 1.81 -10.03 -1.20
C TYR A 126 2.43 -11.23 -0.48
N VAL A 127 1.88 -12.43 -0.69
CA VAL A 127 2.35 -13.69 -0.11
C VAL A 127 2.76 -14.66 -1.20
N PHE A 128 1.92 -14.86 -2.22
CA PHE A 128 2.07 -15.88 -3.26
C PHE A 128 2.43 -15.27 -4.62
N PRO A 129 2.85 -16.08 -5.61
CA PRO A 129 3.01 -15.64 -7.00
C PRO A 129 1.72 -15.06 -7.59
N PRO A 130 1.80 -14.26 -8.67
CA PRO A 130 0.64 -13.60 -9.27
C PRO A 130 -0.49 -14.55 -9.68
N GLY A 131 -0.20 -15.67 -10.33
CA GLY A 131 -1.20 -16.64 -10.76
C GLY A 131 -2.02 -17.24 -9.59
N PRO A 132 -1.38 -17.90 -8.61
CA PRO A 132 -2.07 -18.37 -7.40
C PRO A 132 -2.82 -17.29 -6.62
N SER A 133 -2.27 -16.09 -6.54
CA SER A 133 -2.95 -14.96 -5.90
C SER A 133 -4.23 -14.57 -6.64
N LEU A 134 -4.20 -14.54 -7.97
CA LEU A 134 -5.37 -14.27 -8.81
C LEU A 134 -6.43 -15.38 -8.68
N ARG A 135 -5.99 -16.64 -8.52
CA ARG A 135 -6.89 -17.75 -8.21
C ARG A 135 -7.64 -17.56 -6.89
N LEU A 136 -6.96 -17.16 -5.80
CA LEU A 136 -7.62 -16.86 -4.53
C LEU A 136 -8.69 -15.76 -4.67
N ILE A 137 -8.41 -14.73 -5.47
CA ILE A 137 -9.37 -13.66 -5.79
C ILE A 137 -10.57 -14.23 -6.55
N THR A 138 -10.32 -15.05 -7.57
CA THR A 138 -11.35 -15.71 -8.40
C THR A 138 -12.27 -16.58 -7.55
N ASP A 139 -11.71 -17.42 -6.70
CA ASP A 139 -12.45 -18.32 -5.82
C ASP A 139 -13.31 -17.53 -4.81
N MET A 140 -12.77 -16.45 -4.25
CA MET A 140 -13.49 -15.59 -3.33
C MET A 140 -14.64 -14.85 -4.03
N ILE A 141 -14.44 -14.33 -5.26
CA ILE A 141 -15.49 -13.67 -6.05
C ILE A 141 -16.61 -14.68 -6.36
N SER A 142 -16.25 -15.85 -6.87
CA SER A 142 -17.21 -16.89 -7.25
C SER A 142 -18.02 -17.37 -6.04
N TYR A 143 -17.38 -17.53 -4.90
CA TYR A 143 -18.08 -17.88 -3.65
C TYR A 143 -19.05 -16.76 -3.19
N THR A 144 -18.60 -15.51 -3.18
CA THR A 144 -19.40 -14.40 -2.63
C THR A 144 -20.60 -14.07 -3.48
N VAL A 145 -20.53 -14.21 -4.80
CA VAL A 145 -21.69 -13.98 -5.70
C VAL A 145 -22.87 -14.85 -5.30
N ASN A 146 -22.62 -16.08 -4.87
CA ASN A 146 -23.66 -17.03 -4.52
C ASN A 146 -24.03 -17.03 -3.02
N ASN A 147 -23.06 -16.83 -2.13
CA ASN A 147 -23.25 -17.03 -0.70
C ASN A 147 -23.35 -15.73 0.10
N ILE A 148 -22.68 -14.65 -0.37
CA ILE A 148 -22.69 -13.33 0.28
C ILE A 148 -23.00 -12.24 -0.74
N PRO A 149 -24.19 -12.22 -1.37
CA PRO A 149 -24.49 -11.45 -2.58
C PRO A 149 -24.43 -9.92 -2.39
N LYS A 150 -24.37 -9.43 -1.16
CA LYS A 150 -24.23 -8.00 -0.85
C LYS A 150 -22.80 -7.56 -0.59
N TRP A 151 -21.85 -8.49 -0.61
CA TRP A 151 -20.42 -8.22 -0.43
C TRP A 151 -19.75 -7.76 -1.73
N ASN A 152 -18.81 -6.83 -1.64
CA ASN A 152 -17.90 -6.50 -2.74
C ASN A 152 -16.58 -7.24 -2.49
N PRO A 153 -16.32 -8.35 -3.20
CA PRO A 153 -15.20 -9.24 -2.92
C PRO A 153 -13.85 -8.67 -3.34
N ILE A 154 -13.88 -7.61 -4.16
CA ILE A 154 -12.68 -6.91 -4.59
C ILE A 154 -12.91 -5.40 -4.64
N ASN A 155 -11.87 -4.66 -4.28
CA ASN A 155 -11.76 -3.23 -4.49
C ASN A 155 -10.41 -2.95 -5.17
N ILE A 156 -10.44 -2.60 -6.45
CA ILE A 156 -9.24 -2.30 -7.25
C ILE A 156 -8.75 -0.92 -6.87
N CYS A 157 -7.50 -0.84 -6.40
CA CYS A 157 -6.95 0.34 -5.76
C CYS A 157 -5.84 0.98 -6.59
N SER A 158 -6.17 1.90 -7.45
CA SER A 158 -5.20 2.61 -8.28
C SER A 158 -4.51 3.78 -7.56
N TYR A 159 -5.03 4.26 -6.42
CA TYR A 159 -4.39 5.36 -5.72
C TYR A 159 -2.95 5.05 -5.27
N HIS A 160 -2.65 3.81 -4.91
CA HIS A 160 -1.28 3.39 -4.59
C HIS A 160 -0.35 3.42 -5.80
N LEU A 161 -0.88 3.25 -7.03
CA LEU A 161 -0.08 3.38 -8.25
C LEU A 161 0.36 4.81 -8.45
N GLN A 162 -0.53 5.77 -8.18
CA GLN A 162 -0.21 7.20 -8.23
C GLN A 162 0.84 7.57 -7.17
N GLU A 163 0.74 7.02 -5.96
CA GLU A 163 1.77 7.18 -4.92
C GLU A 163 3.12 6.57 -5.35
N ALA A 164 3.11 5.53 -6.19
CA ALA A 164 4.30 4.96 -6.80
C ALA A 164 4.78 5.71 -8.06
N GLY A 165 4.12 6.81 -8.44
CA GLY A 165 4.53 7.70 -9.53
C GLY A 165 3.72 7.56 -10.82
N ALA A 166 2.59 6.85 -10.83
CA ALA A 166 1.74 6.73 -12.02
C ALA A 166 1.25 8.11 -12.49
N THR A 167 1.26 8.30 -13.81
CA THR A 167 0.53 9.38 -14.47
C THR A 167 -0.97 9.08 -14.49
N PRO A 168 -1.87 10.05 -14.74
CA PRO A 168 -3.30 9.79 -14.89
C PRO A 168 -3.63 8.70 -15.92
N VAL A 169 -2.90 8.65 -17.03
CA VAL A 169 -3.05 7.61 -18.07
C VAL A 169 -2.68 6.23 -17.53
N GLN A 170 -1.53 6.12 -16.86
CA GLN A 170 -1.08 4.87 -16.26
C GLN A 170 -2.02 4.39 -15.14
N GLU A 171 -2.55 5.31 -14.33
CA GLU A 171 -3.50 4.98 -13.29
C GLU A 171 -4.78 4.36 -13.88
N ILE A 172 -5.36 4.98 -14.92
CA ILE A 172 -6.53 4.44 -15.62
C ILE A 172 -6.19 3.08 -16.23
N ALA A 173 -5.12 3.00 -17.04
CA ALA A 173 -4.77 1.81 -17.79
C ALA A 173 -4.50 0.61 -16.89
N TYR A 174 -3.73 0.80 -15.82
CA TYR A 174 -3.35 -0.30 -14.92
C TYR A 174 -4.48 -0.74 -14.00
N ALA A 175 -5.38 0.15 -13.60
CA ALA A 175 -6.61 -0.24 -12.92
C ALA A 175 -7.54 -1.06 -13.82
N MET A 176 -7.70 -0.66 -15.09
CA MET A 176 -8.54 -1.39 -16.06
C MET A 176 -7.91 -2.74 -16.43
N THR A 177 -6.60 -2.83 -16.63
CA THR A 177 -5.92 -4.11 -16.91
C THR A 177 -6.00 -5.07 -15.73
N THR A 178 -5.93 -4.56 -14.49
CA THR A 178 -6.18 -5.36 -13.28
C THR A 178 -7.63 -5.88 -13.28
N ALA A 179 -8.60 -5.03 -13.56
CA ALA A 179 -10.01 -5.43 -13.64
C ALA A 179 -10.24 -6.49 -14.73
N ILE A 180 -9.63 -6.33 -15.89
CA ILE A 180 -9.70 -7.31 -17.00
C ILE A 180 -9.10 -8.64 -16.54
N ALA A 181 -7.92 -8.65 -15.94
CA ALA A 181 -7.28 -9.88 -15.46
C ALA A 181 -8.16 -10.64 -14.46
N VAL A 182 -8.80 -9.92 -13.53
CA VAL A 182 -9.74 -10.49 -12.56
C VAL A 182 -10.98 -11.05 -13.24
N LEU A 183 -11.62 -10.29 -14.13
CA LEU A 183 -12.83 -10.71 -14.82
C LEU A 183 -12.58 -11.88 -15.76
N ASP A 184 -11.46 -11.87 -16.50
CA ASP A 184 -11.07 -12.99 -17.37
C ASP A 184 -10.83 -14.25 -16.52
N SER A 185 -10.11 -14.14 -15.40
CA SER A 185 -9.87 -15.27 -14.50
C SER A 185 -11.16 -15.88 -13.94
N VAL A 186 -12.13 -15.04 -13.54
CA VAL A 186 -13.44 -15.52 -13.06
C VAL A 186 -14.22 -16.20 -14.18
N ARG A 187 -14.24 -15.62 -15.38
CA ARG A 187 -14.92 -16.22 -16.55
C ARG A 187 -14.31 -17.55 -16.93
N ASP A 188 -12.97 -17.61 -17.04
CA ASP A 188 -12.23 -18.78 -17.49
C ASP A 188 -12.28 -19.93 -16.46
N SER A 189 -12.47 -19.63 -15.17
CA SER A 189 -12.66 -20.64 -14.13
C SER A 189 -13.95 -21.45 -14.29
N GLY A 190 -14.96 -20.92 -15.01
CA GLY A 190 -16.26 -21.55 -15.16
C GLY A 190 -17.09 -21.68 -13.87
N GLN A 191 -16.62 -21.14 -12.75
CA GLN A 191 -17.30 -21.24 -11.44
C GLN A 191 -18.57 -20.39 -11.37
N VAL A 192 -18.69 -19.36 -12.20
CA VAL A 192 -19.90 -18.51 -12.32
C VAL A 192 -20.51 -18.70 -13.69
N PRO A 193 -21.83 -19.07 -13.79
CA PRO A 193 -22.50 -19.20 -15.06
C PRO A 193 -22.48 -17.89 -15.87
N GLU A 194 -22.34 -17.98 -17.19
CA GLU A 194 -22.30 -16.81 -18.10
C GLU A 194 -23.49 -15.88 -17.90
N ALA A 195 -24.70 -16.42 -17.74
CA ALA A 195 -25.92 -15.65 -17.49
C ALA A 195 -25.87 -14.83 -16.18
N GLU A 196 -25.00 -15.16 -15.26
CA GLU A 196 -24.83 -14.49 -13.97
C GLU A 196 -23.60 -13.57 -13.93
N PHE A 197 -22.79 -13.56 -14.99
CA PHE A 197 -21.52 -12.81 -15.02
C PHE A 197 -21.70 -11.30 -14.76
N GLY A 198 -22.83 -10.74 -15.18
CA GLY A 198 -23.19 -9.35 -14.86
C GLY A 198 -23.26 -9.07 -13.35
N LYS A 199 -23.55 -10.09 -12.51
CA LYS A 199 -23.49 -9.95 -11.04
C LYS A 199 -22.06 -9.78 -10.55
N VAL A 200 -21.09 -10.47 -11.17
CA VAL A 200 -19.64 -10.32 -10.88
C VAL A 200 -19.23 -8.88 -11.18
N VAL A 201 -19.49 -8.40 -12.40
CA VAL A 201 -19.17 -7.02 -12.82
C VAL A 201 -19.76 -6.00 -11.86
N ALA A 202 -21.01 -6.18 -11.46
CA ALA A 202 -21.72 -5.27 -10.53
C ALA A 202 -21.12 -5.26 -9.11
N ARG A 203 -20.26 -6.23 -8.75
CA ARG A 203 -19.60 -6.31 -7.44
C ARG A 203 -18.13 -5.88 -7.44
N ILE A 204 -17.55 -5.63 -8.62
CA ILE A 204 -16.26 -4.96 -8.70
C ILE A 204 -16.42 -3.52 -8.20
N SER A 205 -15.54 -3.09 -7.34
CA SER A 205 -15.44 -1.70 -6.88
C SER A 205 -14.02 -1.18 -7.05
N PHE A 206 -13.88 0.14 -7.09
CA PHE A 206 -12.59 0.79 -7.31
C PHE A 206 -12.29 1.81 -6.20
N PHE A 207 -11.02 2.09 -5.99
CA PHE A 207 -10.56 3.16 -5.14
C PHE A 207 -9.43 3.90 -5.84
N VAL A 208 -9.75 5.07 -6.38
CA VAL A 208 -8.87 5.84 -7.26
C VAL A 208 -8.32 7.07 -6.54
N ASN A 209 -7.37 7.76 -7.15
CA ASN A 209 -6.72 8.94 -6.60
C ASN A 209 -7.30 10.24 -7.17
N ALA A 210 -7.17 11.35 -6.42
CA ALA A 210 -7.35 12.71 -6.90
C ALA A 210 -6.21 13.60 -6.42
N GLY A 211 -5.45 14.15 -7.37
CA GLY A 211 -4.31 15.05 -7.11
C GLY A 211 -4.67 16.53 -7.29
N VAL A 212 -3.69 17.41 -7.01
CA VAL A 212 -3.87 18.88 -6.99
C VAL A 212 -4.19 19.50 -8.36
N ARG A 213 -3.88 18.81 -9.47
CA ARG A 213 -4.24 19.26 -10.83
C ARG A 213 -5.72 18.95 -11.12
N PHE A 214 -6.61 19.58 -10.36
CA PHE A 214 -8.00 19.16 -10.20
C PHE A 214 -8.81 19.07 -11.50
N VAL A 215 -8.52 19.87 -12.53
CA VAL A 215 -9.21 19.76 -13.84
C VAL A 215 -8.83 18.47 -14.56
N GLU A 216 -7.54 18.11 -14.58
CA GLU A 216 -7.07 16.86 -15.17
C GLU A 216 -7.61 15.64 -14.40
N GLU A 217 -7.59 15.69 -13.07
CA GLU A 217 -8.15 14.67 -12.20
C GLU A 217 -9.66 14.48 -12.38
N MET A 218 -10.40 15.58 -12.52
CA MET A 218 -11.83 15.54 -12.86
C MET A 218 -12.07 14.84 -14.21
N CYS A 219 -11.26 15.12 -15.22
CA CYS A 219 -11.33 14.44 -16.51
C CYS A 219 -10.97 12.96 -16.40
N LYS A 220 -10.00 12.61 -15.54
CA LYS A 220 -9.62 11.23 -15.24
C LYS A 220 -10.81 10.41 -14.69
N MET A 221 -11.57 10.98 -13.75
CA MET A 221 -12.78 10.29 -13.21
C MET A 221 -13.79 9.99 -14.32
N ARG A 222 -14.01 10.91 -15.25
CA ARG A 222 -14.90 10.71 -16.41
C ARG A 222 -14.37 9.65 -17.37
N ALA A 223 -13.06 9.66 -17.63
CA ALA A 223 -12.41 8.64 -18.46
C ALA A 223 -12.53 7.23 -17.86
N PHE A 224 -12.38 7.09 -16.54
CA PHE A 224 -12.65 5.82 -15.84
C PHE A 224 -14.07 5.31 -16.06
N VAL A 225 -15.06 6.17 -15.90
CA VAL A 225 -16.49 5.82 -16.08
C VAL A 225 -16.74 5.34 -17.50
N GLN A 226 -16.24 6.07 -18.50
CA GLN A 226 -16.41 5.75 -19.92
C GLN A 226 -15.75 4.41 -20.26
N LEU A 227 -14.48 4.24 -19.95
CA LEU A 227 -13.73 3.01 -20.28
C LEU A 227 -14.31 1.77 -19.59
N TRP A 228 -14.74 1.90 -18.34
CA TRP A 228 -15.37 0.79 -17.64
C TRP A 228 -16.68 0.35 -18.30
N ASP A 229 -17.53 1.29 -18.67
CA ASP A 229 -18.80 0.98 -19.37
C ASP A 229 -18.53 0.30 -20.70
N GLU A 230 -17.61 0.81 -21.50
CA GLU A 230 -17.20 0.24 -22.80
C GLU A 230 -16.61 -1.17 -22.64
N ILE A 231 -15.63 -1.35 -21.76
CA ILE A 231 -14.98 -2.66 -21.52
C ILE A 231 -16.00 -3.71 -21.08
N THR A 232 -16.88 -3.35 -20.15
CA THR A 232 -17.84 -4.31 -19.61
C THR A 232 -18.98 -4.64 -20.59
N ALA A 233 -19.35 -3.70 -21.46
CA ALA A 233 -20.30 -3.94 -22.53
C ALA A 233 -19.69 -4.76 -23.67
N GLU A 234 -18.52 -4.37 -24.18
CA GLU A 234 -17.94 -4.93 -25.40
C GLU A 234 -17.22 -6.25 -25.17
N ARG A 235 -16.39 -6.34 -24.11
CA ARG A 235 -15.60 -7.54 -23.83
C ARG A 235 -16.38 -8.63 -23.09
N TYR A 236 -17.29 -8.23 -22.19
CA TYR A 236 -18.02 -9.15 -21.32
C TYR A 236 -19.51 -9.28 -21.64
N GLY A 237 -20.03 -8.53 -22.62
CA GLY A 237 -21.40 -8.64 -23.09
C GLY A 237 -22.46 -8.26 -22.05
N VAL A 238 -22.10 -7.49 -21.01
CA VAL A 238 -23.03 -7.09 -19.96
C VAL A 238 -23.99 -6.02 -20.50
N THR A 239 -25.26 -6.38 -20.65
CA THR A 239 -26.28 -5.49 -21.26
C THR A 239 -26.94 -4.51 -20.27
N ASP A 240 -27.05 -4.89 -18.98
CA ASP A 240 -27.64 -4.04 -17.94
C ASP A 240 -26.70 -2.90 -17.53
N ALA A 241 -27.03 -1.68 -17.90
CA ALA A 241 -26.26 -0.48 -17.54
C ALA A 241 -26.10 -0.28 -16.01
N LYS A 242 -26.99 -0.84 -15.17
CA LYS A 242 -26.84 -0.78 -13.72
C LYS A 242 -25.67 -1.66 -13.24
N GLN A 243 -25.45 -2.79 -13.92
CA GLN A 243 -24.36 -3.71 -13.63
C GLN A 243 -23.02 -3.16 -14.12
N ARG A 244 -23.01 -2.40 -15.22
CA ARG A 244 -21.80 -1.76 -15.78
C ARG A 244 -21.37 -0.48 -15.07
N ARG A 245 -22.14 -0.02 -14.09
CA ARG A 245 -21.83 1.23 -13.39
C ARG A 245 -20.45 1.19 -12.71
N PHE A 246 -19.57 2.14 -13.05
CA PHE A 246 -18.30 2.32 -12.37
C PHE A 246 -18.54 2.77 -10.92
N ARG A 247 -18.23 1.90 -9.98
CA ARG A 247 -18.49 2.09 -8.55
C ARG A 247 -17.20 2.33 -7.83
N TYR A 248 -16.93 3.56 -7.42
CA TYR A 248 -15.63 3.92 -6.87
C TYR A 248 -15.73 4.88 -5.68
N GLY A 249 -14.72 4.81 -4.84
CA GLY A 249 -14.33 5.84 -3.88
C GLY A 249 -13.06 6.53 -4.35
N VAL A 250 -12.73 7.64 -3.72
CA VAL A 250 -11.55 8.43 -4.03
C VAL A 250 -10.72 8.64 -2.76
N GLN A 251 -9.43 8.37 -2.86
CA GLN A 251 -8.41 8.85 -1.95
C GLN A 251 -7.87 10.17 -2.49
N VAL A 252 -8.03 11.23 -1.75
CA VAL A 252 -7.35 12.49 -2.03
C VAL A 252 -5.85 12.31 -1.77
N ASN A 253 -5.02 12.88 -2.65
CA ASN A 253 -3.61 12.55 -2.75
C ASN A 253 -2.78 12.98 -1.54
N SER A 254 -2.20 12.02 -0.82
CA SER A 254 -1.24 12.29 0.26
C SER A 254 0.19 12.55 -0.26
N LEU A 255 0.58 12.00 -1.42
CA LEU A 255 1.91 12.22 -2.03
C LEU A 255 2.17 13.69 -2.40
N GLY A 256 1.12 14.46 -2.64
CA GLY A 256 1.20 15.90 -2.91
C GLY A 256 1.39 16.77 -1.68
N LEU A 257 1.24 16.20 -0.48
CA LEU A 257 1.41 16.92 0.78
C LEU A 257 2.90 17.10 1.09
N THR A 258 3.23 18.24 1.70
CA THR A 258 4.60 18.61 2.01
C THR A 258 4.79 18.76 3.52
N GLU A 259 5.97 18.40 3.99
CA GLU A 259 6.43 18.67 5.34
C GLU A 259 6.78 20.15 5.52
N ALA A 260 7.40 20.73 4.50
CA ALA A 260 7.68 22.16 4.47
C ALA A 260 6.38 22.97 4.32
N GLN A 261 6.15 23.93 5.21
CA GLN A 261 4.93 24.74 5.27
C GLN A 261 3.65 23.89 5.21
N PRO A 262 3.44 22.95 6.16
CA PRO A 262 2.38 21.95 6.09
C PRO A 262 0.96 22.55 6.16
N GLU A 263 0.79 23.78 6.63
CA GLU A 263 -0.47 24.52 6.57
C GLU A 263 -0.98 24.71 5.14
N ASN A 264 -0.09 24.74 4.14
CA ASN A 264 -0.47 24.80 2.73
C ASN A 264 -1.16 23.51 2.24
N ASN A 265 -1.02 22.40 2.97
CA ASN A 265 -1.68 21.15 2.64
C ASN A 265 -3.20 21.25 2.74
N ILE A 266 -3.73 22.15 3.58
CA ILE A 266 -5.18 22.38 3.68
C ILE A 266 -5.73 22.84 2.32
N GLN A 267 -5.08 23.81 1.67
CA GLN A 267 -5.50 24.29 0.36
C GLN A 267 -5.34 23.21 -0.72
N ARG A 268 -4.27 22.41 -0.67
CA ARG A 268 -4.06 21.29 -1.59
C ARG A 268 -5.20 20.29 -1.50
N ILE A 269 -5.53 19.85 -0.28
CA ILE A 269 -6.63 18.92 -0.02
C ILE A 269 -7.99 19.46 -0.51
N VAL A 270 -8.26 20.76 -0.35
CA VAL A 270 -9.49 21.38 -0.86
C VAL A 270 -9.53 21.33 -2.39
N LEU A 271 -8.45 21.67 -3.09
CA LEU A 271 -8.36 21.61 -4.56
C LEU A 271 -8.55 20.18 -5.08
N GLU A 272 -7.94 19.23 -4.44
CA GLU A 272 -8.06 17.81 -4.77
C GLU A 272 -9.47 17.27 -4.54
N MET A 273 -10.14 17.72 -3.48
CA MET A 273 -11.54 17.39 -3.23
C MET A 273 -12.48 18.02 -4.27
N LEU A 274 -12.16 19.20 -4.79
CA LEU A 274 -12.94 19.82 -5.88
C LEU A 274 -12.92 18.97 -7.15
N ALA A 275 -11.81 18.29 -7.48
CA ALA A 275 -11.72 17.35 -8.59
C ALA A 275 -12.81 16.27 -8.52
N VAL A 276 -13.12 15.81 -7.33
CA VAL A 276 -14.12 14.76 -7.08
C VAL A 276 -15.55 15.32 -7.05
N THR A 277 -15.75 16.42 -6.34
CA THR A 277 -17.08 16.96 -6.08
C THR A 277 -17.70 17.69 -7.27
N LEU A 278 -16.87 18.27 -8.14
CA LEU A 278 -17.29 18.92 -9.39
C LEU A 278 -17.53 17.92 -10.53
N SER A 279 -17.12 16.68 -10.39
CA SER A 279 -17.31 15.61 -11.39
C SER A 279 -18.63 14.87 -11.15
N LYS A 280 -19.76 15.56 -11.19
CA LYS A 280 -21.08 15.00 -10.86
C LYS A 280 -21.54 13.90 -11.82
N ASP A 281 -21.21 14.01 -13.10
CA ASP A 281 -21.53 12.97 -14.11
C ASP A 281 -20.70 11.70 -13.90
N ALA A 282 -19.51 11.83 -13.27
CA ALA A 282 -18.65 10.72 -12.85
C ALA A 282 -18.69 10.51 -11.33
N ARG A 283 -19.88 10.37 -10.79
CA ARG A 283 -20.16 10.44 -9.35
C ARG A 283 -19.44 9.40 -8.50
N ALA A 284 -18.47 9.83 -7.69
CA ALA A 284 -17.87 9.02 -6.64
C ALA A 284 -18.88 8.69 -5.51
N ARG A 285 -18.69 7.53 -4.85
CA ARG A 285 -19.54 7.10 -3.72
C ARG A 285 -19.01 7.52 -2.37
N ALA A 286 -17.71 7.71 -2.28
CA ALA A 286 -17.02 8.09 -1.06
C ALA A 286 -15.78 8.90 -1.41
N VAL A 287 -15.41 9.80 -0.51
CA VAL A 287 -14.15 10.54 -0.56
C VAL A 287 -13.46 10.36 0.79
N GLN A 288 -12.18 10.04 0.76
CA GLN A 288 -11.32 9.98 1.94
C GLN A 288 -10.26 11.06 1.80
N LEU A 289 -10.14 11.91 2.82
CA LEU A 289 -9.13 12.96 2.88
C LEU A 289 -8.01 12.55 3.86
N PRO A 290 -6.74 12.83 3.53
CA PRO A 290 -5.64 12.73 4.47
C PRO A 290 -5.76 13.82 5.56
N ALA A 291 -5.04 13.67 6.65
CA ALA A 291 -4.84 14.78 7.57
C ALA A 291 -3.87 15.81 6.95
N TRP A 292 -4.05 17.09 7.28
CA TRP A 292 -3.21 18.17 6.75
C TRP A 292 -1.72 17.99 7.07
N ASN A 293 -1.43 17.35 8.19
CA ASN A 293 -0.07 17.08 8.70
C ASN A 293 0.38 15.62 8.50
N GLU A 294 -0.26 14.87 7.60
CA GLU A 294 0.08 13.45 7.36
C GLU A 294 1.54 13.26 6.89
N ALA A 295 2.10 14.26 6.21
CA ALA A 295 3.51 14.26 5.81
C ALA A 295 4.49 14.33 7.00
N LEU A 296 4.03 14.76 8.17
CA LEU A 296 4.84 14.88 9.39
C LEU A 296 4.81 13.61 10.27
N GLY A 297 3.86 12.70 10.03
CA GLY A 297 3.69 11.47 10.79
C GLY A 297 2.23 11.09 11.03
N LEU A 298 1.97 10.21 12.03
CA LEU A 298 0.62 9.75 12.35
C LEU A 298 -0.21 10.89 12.97
N PRO A 299 -1.32 11.30 12.33
CA PRO A 299 -2.10 12.44 12.76
C PRO A 299 -2.87 12.15 14.06
N ARG A 300 -2.94 13.15 14.94
CA ARG A 300 -3.78 13.13 16.14
C ARG A 300 -5.27 13.16 15.77
N PRO A 301 -6.18 12.76 16.67
CA PRO A 301 -7.63 12.87 16.44
C PRO A 301 -8.10 14.30 16.10
N TRP A 302 -7.43 15.31 16.63
CA TRP A 302 -7.68 16.71 16.32
C TRP A 302 -7.32 17.06 14.88
N ASP A 303 -6.19 16.59 14.38
CA ASP A 303 -5.74 16.82 13.03
C ASP A 303 -6.66 16.13 12.00
N GLN A 304 -7.11 14.91 12.31
CA GLN A 304 -8.10 14.19 11.50
C GLN A 304 -9.46 14.89 11.44
N GLN A 305 -9.84 15.64 12.46
CA GLN A 305 -11.09 16.41 12.47
C GLN A 305 -11.13 17.46 11.35
N TRP A 306 -10.00 18.04 10.96
CA TRP A 306 -9.91 19.00 9.87
C TRP A 306 -10.37 18.40 8.54
N SER A 307 -10.00 17.18 8.25
CA SER A 307 -10.43 16.46 7.04
C SER A 307 -11.95 16.34 6.97
N LEU A 308 -12.60 16.07 8.11
CA LEU A 308 -14.06 16.05 8.18
C LEU A 308 -14.65 17.46 8.01
N ARG A 309 -14.05 18.50 8.61
CA ARG A 309 -14.52 19.89 8.50
C ARG A 309 -14.40 20.41 7.07
N ILE A 310 -13.34 20.12 6.33
CA ILE A 310 -13.20 20.46 4.91
C ILE A 310 -14.40 19.93 4.12
N GLN A 311 -14.77 18.66 4.31
CA GLN A 311 -15.94 18.06 3.63
C GLN A 311 -17.25 18.77 4.02
N GLN A 312 -17.44 19.10 5.30
CA GLN A 312 -18.64 19.75 5.79
C GLN A 312 -18.77 21.19 5.29
N VAL A 313 -17.67 21.95 5.27
CA VAL A 313 -17.65 23.32 4.72
C VAL A 313 -18.03 23.29 3.23
N LEU A 314 -17.41 22.39 2.44
CA LEU A 314 -17.75 22.25 1.04
C LEU A 314 -19.22 21.81 0.81
N ALA A 315 -19.76 20.94 1.67
CA ALA A 315 -21.11 20.43 1.51
C ALA A 315 -22.21 21.36 2.02
N PHE A 316 -21.95 22.13 3.09
CA PHE A 316 -23.00 22.86 3.81
C PHE A 316 -22.87 24.38 3.75
N GLU A 317 -21.68 24.92 3.47
CA GLU A 317 -21.45 26.36 3.38
C GLU A 317 -21.26 26.85 1.94
N SER A 318 -21.00 25.93 0.99
CA SER A 318 -20.93 26.23 -0.44
C SER A 318 -22.18 25.79 -1.18
N ASP A 319 -22.37 26.29 -2.40
CA ASP A 319 -23.49 25.96 -3.30
C ASP A 319 -23.22 24.72 -4.18
N LEU A 320 -22.15 23.97 -3.90
CA LEU A 320 -21.76 22.80 -4.69
C LEU A 320 -22.86 21.75 -4.88
N LEU A 321 -23.77 21.60 -3.91
CA LEU A 321 -24.84 20.62 -3.97
C LEU A 321 -26.08 21.13 -4.70
N GLU A 322 -26.17 22.42 -5.03
CA GLU A 322 -27.34 23.06 -5.61
C GLU A 322 -27.44 22.87 -7.13
N TYR A 323 -26.33 22.65 -7.81
CA TYR A 323 -26.25 22.56 -9.26
C TYR A 323 -25.94 21.14 -9.72
N ASP A 324 -26.41 20.80 -10.93
CA ASP A 324 -25.95 19.63 -11.67
C ASP A 324 -24.49 19.79 -12.13
N ASP A 325 -24.00 18.92 -13.02
CA ASP A 325 -22.64 19.00 -13.53
C ASP A 325 -22.42 20.27 -14.37
N ILE A 326 -21.74 21.25 -13.76
CA ILE A 326 -21.49 22.57 -14.39
C ILE A 326 -20.46 22.53 -15.54
N PHE A 327 -19.78 21.41 -15.74
CA PHE A 327 -18.82 21.18 -16.82
C PHE A 327 -19.37 20.34 -17.97
N SER A 328 -20.61 19.87 -17.86
CA SER A 328 -21.29 19.13 -18.92
C SER A 328 -21.39 19.99 -20.19
N GLY A 329 -20.96 19.45 -21.34
CA GLY A 329 -20.91 20.18 -22.62
C GLY A 329 -19.71 21.12 -22.79
N SER A 330 -18.74 21.13 -21.87
CA SER A 330 -17.50 21.87 -22.03
C SER A 330 -16.56 21.17 -23.02
N ALA A 331 -16.32 21.79 -24.18
CA ALA A 331 -15.42 21.22 -25.20
C ALA A 331 -13.99 20.98 -24.68
N VAL A 332 -13.52 21.76 -23.69
CA VAL A 332 -12.21 21.57 -23.06
C VAL A 332 -12.20 20.29 -22.23
N ILE A 333 -13.21 20.07 -21.41
CA ILE A 333 -13.32 18.88 -20.57
C ILE A 333 -13.51 17.64 -21.44
N GLU A 334 -14.43 17.68 -22.40
CA GLU A 334 -14.69 16.56 -23.33
C GLU A 334 -13.44 16.20 -24.14
N GLY A 335 -12.72 17.20 -24.66
CA GLY A 335 -11.44 16.99 -25.36
C GLY A 335 -10.39 16.32 -24.47
N LYS A 336 -10.23 16.78 -23.23
CA LYS A 336 -9.26 16.19 -22.30
C LYS A 336 -9.66 14.76 -21.87
N VAL A 337 -10.95 14.49 -21.70
CA VAL A 337 -11.44 13.12 -21.45
C VAL A 337 -11.11 12.22 -22.62
N ALA A 338 -11.38 12.65 -23.86
CA ALA A 338 -11.08 11.87 -25.05
C ALA A 338 -9.57 11.58 -25.21
N GLU A 339 -8.70 12.53 -24.91
CA GLU A 339 -7.25 12.33 -24.88
C GLU A 339 -6.86 11.25 -23.86
N LEU A 340 -7.36 11.32 -22.63
CA LEU A 340 -7.07 10.37 -21.57
C LEU A 340 -7.60 8.96 -21.92
N VAL A 341 -8.80 8.85 -22.46
CA VAL A 341 -9.40 7.58 -22.91
C VAL A 341 -8.56 6.95 -24.00
N THR A 342 -8.16 7.72 -25.01
CA THR A 342 -7.32 7.21 -26.13
C THR A 342 -5.98 6.70 -25.63
N ALA A 343 -5.25 7.51 -24.86
CA ALA A 343 -3.94 7.15 -24.35
C ALA A 343 -4.00 5.96 -23.37
N ALA A 344 -5.03 5.89 -22.53
CA ALA A 344 -5.22 4.77 -21.62
C ALA A 344 -5.58 3.48 -22.38
N ARG A 345 -6.37 3.56 -23.45
CA ARG A 345 -6.68 2.41 -24.30
C ARG A 345 -5.44 1.85 -24.97
N GLU A 346 -4.57 2.69 -25.53
CA GLU A 346 -3.30 2.27 -26.12
C GLU A 346 -2.41 1.54 -25.11
N GLU A 347 -2.36 2.02 -23.87
CA GLU A 347 -1.57 1.37 -22.81
C GLU A 347 -2.23 0.06 -22.36
N ILE A 348 -3.56 -0.02 -22.27
CA ILE A 348 -4.30 -1.26 -22.01
C ILE A 348 -3.98 -2.29 -23.10
N GLU A 349 -4.06 -1.92 -24.37
CA GLU A 349 -3.75 -2.80 -25.51
C GLU A 349 -2.31 -3.30 -25.45
N ARG A 350 -1.35 -2.45 -25.09
CA ARG A 350 0.05 -2.84 -24.93
C ARG A 350 0.22 -3.89 -23.83
N VAL A 351 -0.40 -3.71 -22.68
CA VAL A 351 -0.38 -4.69 -21.58
C VAL A 351 -1.06 -5.99 -22.01
N GLN A 352 -2.20 -5.91 -22.69
CA GLN A 352 -2.90 -7.10 -23.20
C GLN A 352 -2.05 -7.89 -24.22
N ALA A 353 -1.33 -7.19 -25.10
CA ALA A 353 -0.42 -7.82 -26.07
C ALA A 353 0.76 -8.55 -25.42
N MET A 354 1.14 -8.19 -24.20
CA MET A 354 2.16 -8.89 -23.40
C MET A 354 1.64 -10.17 -22.72
N GLY A 355 0.33 -10.44 -22.79
CA GLY A 355 -0.32 -11.53 -22.05
C GLY A 355 -1.11 -11.07 -20.83
N GLY A 356 -1.41 -9.79 -20.72
CA GLY A 356 -2.22 -9.18 -19.66
C GLY A 356 -1.43 -8.73 -18.42
N ALA A 357 -2.14 -8.34 -17.38
CA ALA A 357 -1.55 -7.71 -16.21
C ALA A 357 -0.56 -8.64 -15.47
N VAL A 358 -0.83 -9.94 -15.39
CA VAL A 358 0.07 -10.90 -14.72
C VAL A 358 1.42 -10.94 -15.43
N ALA A 359 1.43 -11.15 -16.74
CA ALA A 359 2.66 -11.18 -17.53
C ALA A 359 3.42 -9.84 -17.48
N ALA A 360 2.70 -8.72 -17.49
CA ALA A 360 3.31 -7.38 -17.38
C ALA A 360 3.91 -7.11 -15.98
N VAL A 361 3.39 -7.73 -14.92
CA VAL A 361 4.00 -7.71 -13.57
C VAL A 361 5.25 -8.59 -13.55
N GLU A 362 5.16 -9.83 -14.04
CA GLU A 362 6.26 -10.80 -14.03
C GLU A 362 7.45 -10.36 -14.88
N SER A 363 7.20 -9.72 -16.03
CA SER A 363 8.24 -9.11 -16.86
C SER A 363 8.83 -7.83 -16.25
N GLY A 364 8.22 -7.28 -15.22
CA GLY A 364 8.61 -6.00 -14.61
C GLY A 364 8.20 -4.76 -15.41
N TYR A 365 7.50 -4.89 -16.54
CA TYR A 365 7.13 -3.78 -17.41
C TYR A 365 6.39 -2.67 -16.68
N MET A 366 5.26 -3.00 -16.01
CA MET A 366 4.45 -2.00 -15.32
C MET A 366 5.26 -1.29 -14.22
N LYS A 367 6.08 -2.03 -13.49
CA LYS A 367 6.95 -1.46 -12.46
C LYS A 367 7.99 -0.50 -13.02
N GLN A 368 8.61 -0.85 -14.15
CA GLN A 368 9.57 0.02 -14.85
C GLN A 368 8.91 1.32 -15.31
N GLN A 369 7.69 1.26 -15.83
CA GLN A 369 6.95 2.45 -16.24
C GLN A 369 6.64 3.39 -15.06
N LEU A 370 6.25 2.84 -13.90
CA LEU A 370 6.02 3.63 -12.68
C LEU A 370 7.31 4.27 -12.17
N VAL A 371 8.41 3.55 -12.17
CA VAL A 371 9.72 4.08 -11.76
C VAL A 371 10.16 5.21 -12.71
N ALA A 372 9.99 5.02 -14.02
CA ALA A 372 10.37 6.03 -15.01
C ALA A 372 9.53 7.32 -14.87
N SER A 373 8.22 7.20 -14.72
CA SER A 373 7.33 8.36 -14.55
C SER A 373 7.59 9.11 -13.23
N HIS A 374 7.87 8.38 -12.15
CA HIS A 374 8.26 8.98 -10.87
C HIS A 374 9.58 9.75 -10.98
N ALA A 375 10.59 9.14 -11.60
CA ALA A 375 11.88 9.78 -11.84
C ALA A 375 11.75 11.04 -12.70
N ALA A 376 10.94 10.99 -13.77
CA ALA A 376 10.69 12.15 -14.63
C ALA A 376 9.98 13.30 -13.89
N ARG A 377 8.97 13.00 -13.05
CA ARG A 377 8.31 14.00 -12.19
C ARG A 377 9.31 14.65 -11.25
N ARG A 378 10.13 13.84 -10.60
CA ARG A 378 11.13 14.34 -9.66
C ARG A 378 12.14 15.24 -10.33
N ALA A 379 12.65 14.87 -11.52
CA ALA A 379 13.57 15.68 -12.28
C ALA A 379 12.99 17.07 -12.64
N ARG A 380 11.69 17.16 -12.99
CA ARG A 380 11.03 18.44 -13.25
C ARG A 380 10.91 19.31 -11.99
N ILE A 381 10.67 18.71 -10.82
CA ILE A 381 10.64 19.44 -9.54
C ILE A 381 12.04 19.96 -9.20
N GLU A 382 13.07 19.14 -9.35
CA GLU A 382 14.47 19.51 -9.11
C GLU A 382 14.96 20.59 -10.07
N ALA A 383 14.52 20.56 -11.34
CA ALA A 383 14.82 21.60 -12.33
C ALA A 383 14.02 22.91 -12.10
N GLY A 384 12.99 22.89 -11.26
CA GLY A 384 12.09 24.03 -11.06
C GLY A 384 11.02 24.20 -12.14
N ASP A 385 10.87 23.24 -13.06
CA ASP A 385 9.81 23.21 -14.07
C ASP A 385 8.44 22.98 -13.43
N ASP A 386 8.38 22.06 -12.47
CA ASP A 386 7.21 21.85 -11.61
C ASP A 386 7.46 22.57 -10.27
N ILE A 387 6.63 23.56 -9.96
CA ILE A 387 6.73 24.32 -8.71
C ILE A 387 5.94 23.61 -7.61
N VAL A 388 6.61 23.38 -6.48
CA VAL A 388 6.00 22.94 -5.23
C VAL A 388 6.25 24.04 -4.19
N VAL A 389 5.19 24.76 -3.82
CA VAL A 389 5.26 25.88 -2.88
C VAL A 389 5.78 25.41 -1.52
N GLY A 390 6.77 26.12 -1.00
CA GLY A 390 7.43 25.79 0.26
C GLY A 390 8.54 24.75 0.13
N VAL A 391 8.73 24.13 -1.05
CA VAL A 391 9.76 23.09 -1.28
C VAL A 391 10.85 23.59 -2.22
N ASN A 392 10.52 23.89 -3.47
CA ASN A 392 11.51 24.36 -4.45
C ASN A 392 11.30 25.83 -4.85
N ARG A 393 10.26 26.48 -4.34
CA ARG A 393 9.98 27.91 -4.50
C ARG A 393 9.12 28.42 -3.35
N PHE A 394 9.28 29.70 -2.98
CA PHE A 394 8.58 30.34 -1.86
C PHE A 394 8.84 29.62 -0.52
N ASP A 395 10.10 29.30 -0.28
CA ASP A 395 10.61 28.51 0.84
C ASP A 395 10.82 29.31 2.13
N THR A 396 10.83 30.66 2.05
CA THR A 396 10.87 31.53 3.22
C THR A 396 9.54 31.48 3.98
N THR A 397 9.60 31.23 5.30
CA THR A 397 8.42 31.11 6.14
C THR A 397 8.64 31.81 7.48
N GLU A 398 7.54 32.24 8.09
CA GLU A 398 7.48 32.62 9.51
C GLU A 398 7.38 31.35 10.38
N GLU A 399 7.73 31.48 11.65
CA GLU A 399 7.62 30.37 12.60
C GLU A 399 6.16 29.91 12.75
N ASN A 400 5.88 28.64 12.47
CA ASN A 400 4.51 28.13 12.45
C ASN A 400 4.09 27.62 13.84
N PRO A 401 3.16 28.30 14.52
CA PRO A 401 2.72 27.90 15.86
C PRO A 401 1.98 26.55 15.89
N LEU A 402 1.52 26.03 14.75
CA LEU A 402 0.89 24.70 14.67
C LEU A 402 1.92 23.56 14.79
N LEU A 403 3.21 23.86 14.66
CA LEU A 403 4.30 22.90 14.73
C LEU A 403 5.00 22.84 16.09
N THR A 404 4.65 23.71 17.03
CA THR A 404 5.35 23.85 18.31
C THR A 404 5.19 22.66 19.28
N ASP A 405 4.42 21.64 18.93
CA ASP A 405 4.13 20.48 19.80
C ASP A 405 4.11 19.15 19.03
N LEU A 406 5.01 19.00 18.05
CA LEU A 406 5.07 17.83 17.16
C LEU A 406 5.47 16.54 17.90
N ASP A 407 6.30 16.61 18.92
CA ASP A 407 6.74 15.45 19.70
C ASP A 407 5.58 14.74 20.43
N SER A 408 4.49 15.47 20.72
CA SER A 408 3.25 14.91 21.27
C SER A 408 2.26 14.43 20.19
N ALA A 409 2.55 14.65 18.92
CA ALA A 409 1.64 14.42 17.79
C ALA A 409 1.73 13.02 17.19
N ILE A 410 2.76 12.24 17.54
CA ILE A 410 2.98 10.89 17.00
C ILE A 410 2.39 9.88 17.98
N GLN A 411 1.44 9.07 17.52
CA GLN A 411 0.95 7.93 18.29
C GLN A 411 2.02 6.83 18.30
N THR A 412 2.47 6.46 19.49
CA THR A 412 3.33 5.27 19.70
C THR A 412 2.49 4.11 20.20
N VAL A 413 2.79 2.90 19.75
CA VAL A 413 2.21 1.67 20.27
C VAL A 413 3.11 1.14 21.37
N ASP A 414 2.51 0.72 22.50
CA ASP A 414 3.25 0.20 23.65
C ASP A 414 4.04 -1.07 23.24
N ALA A 415 5.29 -1.17 23.65
CA ALA A 415 6.16 -2.34 23.42
C ALA A 415 5.58 -3.65 24.02
N GLU A 416 4.71 -3.55 25.03
CA GLU A 416 4.04 -4.71 25.61
C GLU A 416 3.01 -5.36 24.67
N VAL A 417 2.50 -4.64 23.67
CA VAL A 417 1.48 -5.15 22.72
C VAL A 417 2.00 -6.36 21.96
N GLU A 418 3.21 -6.29 21.42
CA GLU A 418 3.81 -7.39 20.67
C GLU A 418 4.06 -8.61 21.56
N SER A 419 4.64 -8.42 22.74
CA SER A 419 4.89 -9.52 23.69
C SER A 419 3.61 -10.18 24.16
N ALA A 420 2.54 -9.41 24.37
CA ALA A 420 1.22 -9.92 24.70
C ALA A 420 0.60 -10.73 23.55
N ALA A 421 0.73 -10.25 22.30
CA ALA A 421 0.24 -10.96 21.11
C ALA A 421 1.01 -12.28 20.90
N VAL A 422 2.33 -12.29 21.09
CA VAL A 422 3.16 -13.52 21.04
C VAL A 422 2.72 -14.52 22.11
N ALA A 423 2.46 -14.08 23.33
CA ALA A 423 1.97 -14.95 24.39
C ALA A 423 0.58 -15.51 24.07
N ALA A 424 -0.33 -14.67 23.56
CA ALA A 424 -1.70 -15.05 23.21
C ALA A 424 -1.73 -16.11 22.08
N ILE A 425 -0.95 -15.96 21.01
CA ILE A 425 -0.93 -16.94 19.92
C ILE A 425 -0.37 -18.30 20.37
N ARG A 426 0.66 -18.32 21.22
CA ARG A 426 1.19 -19.56 21.81
C ARG A 426 0.14 -20.26 22.69
N GLN A 427 -0.57 -19.51 23.51
CA GLN A 427 -1.65 -20.02 24.33
C GLN A 427 -2.80 -20.57 23.48
N TRP A 428 -3.18 -19.88 22.41
CA TRP A 428 -4.21 -20.32 21.46
C TRP A 428 -3.85 -21.69 20.87
N ARG A 429 -2.65 -21.85 20.33
CA ARG A 429 -2.18 -23.11 19.76
C ARG A 429 -2.13 -24.26 20.79
N ALA A 430 -1.83 -23.95 22.05
CA ALA A 430 -1.78 -24.95 23.12
C ALA A 430 -3.17 -25.44 23.58
N GLN A 431 -4.23 -24.64 23.37
CA GLN A 431 -5.57 -24.93 23.90
C GLN A 431 -6.56 -25.50 22.87
N ARG A 432 -6.27 -25.38 21.58
CA ARG A 432 -7.14 -25.84 20.50
C ARG A 432 -6.96 -27.33 20.20
N ASP A 433 -7.91 -27.90 19.46
CA ASP A 433 -7.82 -29.27 18.94
C ASP A 433 -6.81 -29.36 17.80
N GLN A 434 -5.61 -29.83 18.10
CA GLN A 434 -4.51 -29.88 17.14
C GLN A 434 -4.75 -30.93 16.04
N GLU A 435 -5.48 -32.01 16.30
CA GLU A 435 -5.80 -33.03 15.30
C GLU A 435 -6.77 -32.48 14.26
N ALA A 436 -7.81 -31.77 14.71
CA ALA A 436 -8.75 -31.07 13.82
C ALA A 436 -8.06 -30.01 12.96
N VAL A 437 -7.12 -29.25 13.53
CA VAL A 437 -6.33 -28.25 12.81
C VAL A 437 -5.46 -28.90 11.74
N SER A 438 -4.74 -29.97 12.06
CA SER A 438 -3.89 -30.68 11.11
C SER A 438 -4.71 -31.23 9.93
N ALA A 439 -5.86 -31.85 10.21
CA ALA A 439 -6.75 -32.37 9.18
C ALA A 439 -7.29 -31.26 8.25
N ALA A 440 -7.66 -30.09 8.80
CA ALA A 440 -8.16 -28.96 8.01
C ALA A 440 -7.06 -28.34 7.13
N LEU A 441 -5.82 -28.27 7.61
CA LEU A 441 -4.68 -27.79 6.84
C LEU A 441 -4.31 -28.76 5.70
N GLU A 442 -4.36 -30.08 5.96
CA GLU A 442 -4.15 -31.11 4.93
C GLU A 442 -5.23 -31.02 3.83
N GLU A 443 -6.50 -30.84 4.22
CA GLU A 443 -7.59 -30.62 3.26
C GLU A 443 -7.38 -29.35 2.44
N LEU A 444 -6.97 -28.24 3.08
CA LEU A 444 -6.67 -26.99 2.40
C LEU A 444 -5.57 -27.17 1.34
N GLN A 445 -4.49 -27.88 1.66
CA GLN A 445 -3.39 -28.16 0.74
C GLN A 445 -3.85 -29.06 -0.42
N GLN A 446 -4.66 -30.08 -0.14
CA GLN A 446 -5.21 -30.95 -1.18
C GLN A 446 -6.08 -30.15 -2.15
N VAL A 447 -7.00 -29.32 -1.65
CA VAL A 447 -7.86 -28.46 -2.48
C VAL A 447 -7.02 -27.44 -3.25
N ALA A 448 -5.98 -26.88 -2.65
CA ALA A 448 -5.06 -25.95 -3.31
C ALA A 448 -4.33 -26.57 -4.50
N GLY A 449 -4.08 -27.87 -4.47
CA GLY A 449 -3.50 -28.63 -5.59
C GLY A 449 -4.48 -28.98 -6.71
N THR A 450 -5.75 -28.59 -6.62
CA THR A 450 -6.82 -28.85 -7.62
C THR A 450 -7.43 -27.53 -8.12
N ASP A 451 -8.42 -27.61 -9.02
CA ASP A 451 -9.18 -26.44 -9.51
C ASP A 451 -10.44 -26.15 -8.65
N GLN A 452 -10.62 -26.84 -7.52
CA GLN A 452 -11.76 -26.61 -6.63
C GLN A 452 -11.63 -25.27 -5.90
N ASN A 453 -12.78 -24.66 -5.56
CA ASN A 453 -12.83 -23.41 -4.82
C ASN A 453 -12.31 -23.56 -3.39
N LEU A 454 -11.33 -22.75 -3.02
CA LEU A 454 -10.64 -22.82 -1.73
C LEU A 454 -11.44 -22.26 -0.55
N MET A 455 -12.55 -21.55 -0.78
CA MET A 455 -13.26 -20.86 0.30
C MET A 455 -13.85 -21.80 1.34
N ALA A 456 -14.36 -22.98 0.94
CA ALA A 456 -14.92 -23.96 1.87
C ALA A 456 -13.86 -24.54 2.81
N ALA A 457 -12.70 -24.94 2.27
CA ALA A 457 -11.57 -25.43 3.07
C ALA A 457 -10.99 -24.32 3.98
N THR A 458 -10.93 -23.08 3.49
CA THR A 458 -10.52 -21.91 4.30
C THR A 458 -11.49 -21.65 5.46
N LEU A 459 -12.81 -21.78 5.25
CA LEU A 459 -13.82 -21.69 6.32
C LEU A 459 -13.68 -22.82 7.34
N ALA A 460 -13.38 -24.04 6.90
CA ALA A 460 -13.11 -25.15 7.80
C ALA A 460 -11.90 -24.87 8.70
N CYS A 461 -10.79 -24.38 8.12
CA CYS A 461 -9.62 -23.93 8.87
C CYS A 461 -9.97 -22.84 9.90
N ALA A 462 -10.77 -21.85 9.53
CA ALA A 462 -11.19 -20.77 10.41
C ALA A 462 -11.95 -21.31 11.66
N ARG A 463 -12.88 -22.24 11.44
CA ARG A 463 -13.75 -22.80 12.50
C ARG A 463 -12.99 -23.68 13.50
N VAL A 464 -11.96 -24.40 13.08
CA VAL A 464 -11.15 -25.26 13.97
C VAL A 464 -10.01 -24.49 14.65
N GLY A 465 -9.83 -23.22 14.36
CA GLY A 465 -8.86 -22.36 15.03
C GLY A 465 -7.46 -22.38 14.44
N VAL A 466 -7.31 -22.63 13.15
CA VAL A 466 -6.07 -22.39 12.40
C VAL A 466 -5.68 -20.93 12.54
N THR A 467 -4.38 -20.64 12.49
CA THR A 467 -3.85 -19.27 12.56
C THR A 467 -3.58 -18.70 11.18
N THR A 468 -3.45 -17.37 11.11
CA THR A 468 -3.11 -16.64 9.87
C THR A 468 -1.79 -17.16 9.27
N GLY A 469 -0.77 -17.37 10.13
CA GLY A 469 0.52 -17.90 9.70
C GLY A 469 0.45 -19.35 9.23
N GLU A 470 -0.34 -20.20 9.87
CA GLU A 470 -0.52 -21.60 9.48
C GLU A 470 -1.29 -21.73 8.17
N TRP A 471 -2.39 -20.97 7.98
CA TRP A 471 -3.13 -20.92 6.72
C TRP A 471 -2.24 -20.48 5.56
N ALA A 472 -1.52 -19.38 5.74
CA ALA A 472 -0.62 -18.88 4.71
C ALA A 472 0.58 -19.81 4.48
N GLY A 473 1.11 -20.44 5.54
CA GLY A 473 2.20 -21.43 5.48
C GLY A 473 1.81 -22.65 4.65
N ALA A 474 0.65 -23.23 4.93
CA ALA A 474 0.13 -24.37 4.18
C ALA A 474 -0.03 -24.06 2.68
N LEU A 475 -0.49 -22.86 2.34
CA LEU A 475 -0.61 -22.43 0.95
C LEU A 475 0.75 -22.06 0.32
N ARG A 476 1.75 -21.57 1.09
CA ARG A 476 3.11 -21.37 0.57
C ARG A 476 3.76 -22.67 0.12
N GLU A 477 3.49 -23.76 0.81
CA GLU A 477 4.00 -25.08 0.42
C GLU A 477 3.46 -25.55 -0.94
N VAL A 478 2.23 -25.16 -1.31
CA VAL A 478 1.60 -25.53 -2.59
C VAL A 478 1.90 -24.50 -3.68
N PHE A 479 1.79 -23.22 -3.39
CA PHE A 479 1.88 -22.12 -4.36
C PHE A 479 3.29 -21.56 -4.54
N GLY A 480 4.17 -21.81 -3.57
CA GLY A 480 5.50 -21.21 -3.48
C GLY A 480 5.48 -19.77 -2.99
N GLU A 481 6.68 -19.25 -2.79
CA GLU A 481 6.93 -17.84 -2.47
C GLU A 481 7.30 -17.06 -3.74
N TYR A 482 7.10 -15.74 -3.71
CA TYR A 482 7.37 -14.88 -4.85
C TYR A 482 8.08 -13.59 -4.43
N ARG A 483 8.99 -13.14 -5.28
CA ARG A 483 9.62 -11.82 -5.19
C ARG A 483 9.38 -11.07 -6.48
N ALA A 484 8.63 -9.97 -6.41
CA ALA A 484 8.33 -9.15 -7.58
C ALA A 484 9.59 -8.46 -8.13
N PRO A 485 9.71 -8.30 -9.46
CA PRO A 485 10.76 -7.50 -10.08
C PRO A 485 10.79 -6.07 -9.54
N THR A 486 11.98 -5.53 -9.36
CA THR A 486 12.18 -4.19 -8.79
C THR A 486 11.87 -3.05 -9.76
N GLY A 487 11.90 -3.34 -11.06
CA GLY A 487 11.72 -2.36 -12.13
C GLY A 487 12.94 -1.45 -12.37
N VAL A 488 14.01 -1.62 -11.60
CA VAL A 488 15.19 -0.74 -11.67
C VAL A 488 16.20 -1.17 -12.72
N SER A 489 16.27 -2.45 -13.06
CA SER A 489 17.24 -3.03 -14.00
C SER A 489 17.11 -2.52 -15.46
N GLY A 490 16.10 -1.71 -15.78
CA GLY A 490 15.89 -1.13 -17.11
C GLY A 490 16.05 0.40 -17.18
N VAL A 491 16.23 1.07 -16.06
CA VAL A 491 16.39 2.55 -16.02
C VAL A 491 17.89 2.87 -16.03
N VAL A 492 18.55 2.55 -17.14
CA VAL A 492 19.87 3.12 -17.44
C VAL A 492 19.64 4.48 -18.08
N GLY A 493 19.84 5.52 -17.28
CA GLY A 493 20.11 6.91 -17.61
C GLY A 493 19.66 7.45 -18.95
N VAL A 494 18.54 8.18 -18.96
CA VAL A 494 18.31 9.26 -19.93
C VAL A 494 17.70 10.45 -19.17
N ALA A 495 18.51 11.09 -18.36
CA ALA A 495 18.38 12.52 -18.13
C ALA A 495 19.78 13.10 -18.27
N GLU A 496 19.95 14.21 -18.96
CA GLU A 496 21.14 15.03 -18.84
C GLU A 496 21.30 15.33 -17.35
N ALA A 497 22.25 14.64 -16.72
CA ALA A 497 22.49 14.75 -15.31
C ALA A 497 22.89 16.20 -15.02
N GLY A 498 22.14 16.89 -14.16
CA GLY A 498 22.53 18.21 -13.68
C GLY A 498 23.95 18.18 -13.12
N GLN A 499 24.63 19.33 -13.08
CA GLN A 499 26.04 19.42 -12.61
C GLN A 499 26.25 18.73 -11.26
N ALA A 500 25.28 18.83 -10.35
CA ALA A 500 25.35 18.24 -9.02
C ALA A 500 25.37 16.69 -9.06
N LEU A 501 24.50 16.06 -9.86
CA LEU A 501 24.50 14.58 -10.01
C LEU A 501 25.76 14.08 -10.73
N THR A 502 26.29 14.88 -11.66
CA THR A 502 27.57 14.58 -12.33
C THR A 502 28.72 14.61 -11.32
N ALA A 503 28.71 15.54 -10.37
CA ALA A 503 29.68 15.61 -9.28
C ALA A 503 29.59 14.37 -8.37
N VAL A 504 28.36 13.96 -7.97
CA VAL A 504 28.16 12.73 -7.16
C VAL A 504 28.68 11.50 -7.89
N ARG A 505 28.36 11.34 -9.17
CA ARG A 505 28.88 10.20 -9.98
C ARG A 505 30.41 10.21 -10.08
N HIS A 506 30.99 11.39 -10.14
CA HIS A 506 32.44 11.53 -10.09
C HIS A 506 32.99 11.07 -8.75
N SER A 507 32.42 11.55 -7.64
CA SER A 507 32.82 11.17 -6.28
C SER A 507 32.67 9.65 -6.03
N VAL A 508 31.58 9.05 -6.46
CA VAL A 508 31.36 7.60 -6.37
C VAL A 508 32.45 6.82 -7.13
N ARG A 509 32.76 7.26 -8.36
CA ARG A 509 33.79 6.61 -9.18
C ARG A 509 35.17 6.76 -8.55
N THR A 510 35.57 7.96 -8.15
CA THR A 510 36.88 8.25 -7.55
C THR A 510 37.06 7.46 -6.26
N THR A 511 36.06 7.44 -5.39
CA THR A 511 36.11 6.65 -4.16
C THR A 511 36.19 5.14 -4.46
N GLY A 512 35.49 4.64 -5.47
CA GLY A 512 35.61 3.25 -5.90
C GLY A 512 37.01 2.92 -6.43
N GLU A 513 37.62 3.80 -7.23
CA GLU A 513 38.99 3.65 -7.72
C GLU A 513 40.00 3.60 -6.55
N GLU A 514 39.82 4.45 -5.54
CA GLU A 514 40.66 4.47 -4.33
C GLU A 514 40.51 3.19 -3.47
N LEU A 515 39.32 2.60 -3.44
CA LEU A 515 39.03 1.36 -2.71
C LEU A 515 39.23 0.09 -3.57
N GLY A 516 39.69 0.24 -4.81
CA GLY A 516 40.09 -0.88 -5.69
C GLY A 516 38.94 -1.54 -6.47
N GLY A 517 37.74 -0.94 -6.53
CA GLY A 517 36.62 -1.48 -7.26
C GLY A 517 35.44 -0.52 -7.41
N ARG A 518 34.29 -1.01 -7.88
CA ARG A 518 33.05 -0.24 -7.86
C ARG A 518 32.49 -0.21 -6.45
N LEU A 519 31.98 0.95 -6.02
CA LEU A 519 31.25 1.03 -4.76
C LEU A 519 29.94 0.23 -4.84
N ARG A 520 29.77 -0.72 -3.93
CA ARG A 520 28.60 -1.57 -3.78
C ARG A 520 27.75 -1.10 -2.62
N MET A 521 26.46 -0.94 -2.87
CA MET A 521 25.48 -0.52 -1.89
C MET A 521 24.38 -1.57 -1.77
N LEU A 522 24.25 -2.19 -0.61
CA LEU A 522 23.09 -3.04 -0.31
C LEU A 522 21.92 -2.15 0.11
N VAL A 523 20.79 -2.25 -0.58
CA VAL A 523 19.63 -1.36 -0.33
C VAL A 523 18.35 -2.16 -0.21
N GLY A 524 17.53 -1.84 0.79
CA GLY A 524 16.18 -2.35 0.94
C GLY A 524 15.12 -1.66 0.06
N LYS A 525 15.48 -0.58 -0.68
CA LYS A 525 14.61 0.11 -1.66
C LYS A 525 15.46 0.84 -2.70
N PRO A 526 15.10 0.77 -4.01
CA PRO A 526 15.93 1.38 -5.07
C PRO A 526 16.04 2.90 -4.92
N GLY A 527 17.25 3.40 -5.06
CA GLY A 527 17.61 4.83 -5.02
C GLY A 527 18.08 5.35 -6.38
N LEU A 528 18.49 6.62 -6.41
CA LEU A 528 19.01 7.30 -7.59
C LEU A 528 20.20 6.56 -8.23
N ASP A 529 20.32 6.66 -9.56
CA ASP A 529 21.54 6.28 -10.28
C ASP A 529 22.68 7.28 -10.00
N ALA A 530 23.27 7.16 -8.83
CA ALA A 530 24.43 7.92 -8.39
C ALA A 530 25.77 7.24 -8.78
N GLY A 531 25.72 6.15 -9.54
CA GLY A 531 26.89 5.42 -10.01
C GLY A 531 27.33 4.24 -9.13
N PHE A 532 26.62 3.96 -8.02
CA PHE A 532 26.82 2.77 -7.21
C PHE A 532 26.44 1.49 -7.96
N GLU A 533 27.09 0.39 -7.66
CA GLU A 533 26.58 -0.94 -7.92
C GLU A 533 25.56 -1.27 -6.81
N VAL A 534 24.25 -1.14 -7.14
CA VAL A 534 23.19 -1.34 -6.16
C VAL A 534 22.79 -2.80 -6.11
N ILE A 535 22.96 -3.40 -4.93
CA ILE A 535 22.53 -4.77 -4.63
C ILE A 535 21.18 -4.68 -3.92
N TYR A 536 20.13 -5.09 -4.60
CA TYR A 536 18.79 -5.06 -4.06
C TYR A 536 18.31 -6.48 -3.73
N GLN A 537 18.14 -6.76 -2.45
CA GLN A 537 17.72 -8.08 -1.95
C GLN A 537 16.19 -8.21 -1.77
N GLY A 538 15.44 -7.17 -2.08
CA GLY A 538 13.99 -7.16 -1.91
C GLY A 538 13.54 -6.41 -0.66
N ILE A 539 12.29 -6.63 -0.26
CA ILE A 539 11.68 -6.07 0.94
C ILE A 539 11.45 -7.18 1.98
N ARG A 540 11.33 -6.80 3.25
CA ARG A 540 11.08 -7.72 4.38
C ARG A 540 12.17 -8.76 4.55
N LEU A 541 13.38 -8.27 4.71
CA LEU A 541 14.51 -9.11 5.10
C LEU A 541 14.67 -9.06 6.61
N THR A 542 15.02 -10.20 7.19
CA THR A 542 15.47 -10.24 8.58
C THR A 542 16.87 -9.61 8.71
N PRO A 543 17.26 -9.09 9.89
CA PRO A 543 18.62 -8.62 10.12
C PRO A 543 19.69 -9.63 9.71
N ALA A 544 19.51 -10.91 10.01
CA ALA A 544 20.42 -11.98 9.62
C ALA A 544 20.56 -12.13 8.10
N GLN A 545 19.46 -11.99 7.33
CA GLN A 545 19.50 -12.05 5.86
C GLN A 545 20.23 -10.84 5.26
N ILE A 546 20.06 -9.65 5.85
CA ILE A 546 20.77 -8.42 5.43
C ILE A 546 22.27 -8.59 5.65
N VAL A 547 22.67 -9.06 6.84
CA VAL A 547 24.08 -9.31 7.18
C VAL A 547 24.70 -10.36 6.25
N ALA A 548 24.00 -11.49 6.03
CA ALA A 548 24.46 -12.54 5.12
C ALA A 548 24.65 -12.03 3.68
N ALA A 549 23.73 -11.17 3.21
CA ALA A 549 23.84 -10.55 1.89
C ALA A 549 25.01 -9.55 1.84
N ALA A 550 25.21 -8.76 2.88
CA ALA A 550 26.33 -7.81 2.96
C ALA A 550 27.69 -8.52 2.87
N VAL A 551 27.84 -9.65 3.59
CA VAL A 551 29.03 -10.51 3.52
C VAL A 551 29.23 -11.13 2.14
N ALA A 552 28.14 -11.71 1.57
CA ALA A 552 28.23 -12.42 0.29
C ALA A 552 28.56 -11.50 -0.89
N GLU A 553 28.12 -10.25 -0.83
CA GLU A 553 28.23 -9.28 -1.93
C GLU A 553 29.37 -8.28 -1.73
N ASP A 554 30.12 -8.38 -0.63
CA ASP A 554 31.27 -7.51 -0.34
C ASP A 554 30.92 -6.01 -0.50
N VAL A 555 29.91 -5.57 0.26
CA VAL A 555 29.32 -4.24 0.10
C VAL A 555 30.09 -3.18 0.87
N HIS A 556 30.06 -1.93 0.41
CA HIS A 556 30.73 -0.78 1.03
C HIS A 556 29.77 0.05 1.91
N VAL A 557 28.48 -0.18 1.81
CA VAL A 557 27.45 0.48 2.63
C VAL A 557 26.17 -0.35 2.64
N VAL A 558 25.45 -0.34 3.76
CA VAL A 558 24.12 -0.91 3.91
C VAL A 558 23.12 0.23 4.09
N GLY A 559 22.18 0.36 3.15
CA GLY A 559 21.09 1.33 3.19
C GLY A 559 19.77 0.67 3.58
N LEU A 560 19.17 1.08 4.68
CA LEU A 560 17.89 0.58 5.17
C LEU A 560 16.80 1.63 4.96
N SER A 561 15.64 1.23 4.42
CA SER A 561 14.47 2.09 4.29
C SER A 561 13.32 1.51 5.10
N ILE A 562 12.93 2.20 6.17
CA ILE A 562 11.92 1.72 7.13
C ILE A 562 10.84 2.79 7.29
N LEU A 563 9.60 2.43 6.95
CA LEU A 563 8.44 3.33 6.96
C LEU A 563 7.38 2.94 8.01
N SER A 564 7.55 1.80 8.68
CA SER A 564 6.57 1.18 9.57
C SER A 564 6.80 1.44 11.06
N GLY A 565 7.89 2.13 11.43
CA GLY A 565 8.25 2.38 12.84
C GLY A 565 9.03 1.25 13.52
N SER A 566 9.41 0.19 12.79
CA SER A 566 10.23 -0.93 13.31
C SER A 566 11.74 -0.64 13.36
N HIS A 567 12.15 0.59 13.07
CA HIS A 567 13.57 0.98 13.00
C HIS A 567 14.31 0.77 14.32
N MET A 568 13.64 0.99 15.46
CA MET A 568 14.27 0.83 16.77
C MET A 568 14.56 -0.63 17.15
N GLU A 569 13.80 -1.59 16.62
CA GLU A 569 13.98 -3.02 16.88
C GLU A 569 14.95 -3.69 15.90
N LEU A 570 14.91 -3.27 14.61
CA LEU A 570 15.61 -3.99 13.55
C LEU A 570 17.01 -3.42 13.24
N VAL A 571 17.16 -2.10 13.25
CA VAL A 571 18.41 -1.44 12.82
C VAL A 571 19.58 -1.76 13.76
N PRO A 572 19.43 -1.72 15.11
CA PRO A 572 20.51 -2.09 16.01
C PRO A 572 21.00 -3.54 15.83
N ASP A 573 20.09 -4.46 15.46
CA ASP A 573 20.44 -5.85 15.19
C ASP A 573 21.27 -6.00 13.90
N VAL A 574 20.96 -5.20 12.86
CA VAL A 574 21.79 -5.16 11.64
C VAL A 574 23.18 -4.63 11.93
N VAL A 575 23.29 -3.51 12.65
CA VAL A 575 24.60 -2.91 13.03
C VAL A 575 25.43 -3.91 13.83
N ARG A 576 24.85 -4.54 14.85
CA ARG A 576 25.52 -5.55 15.65
C ARG A 576 25.93 -6.76 14.82
N GLY A 577 25.04 -7.28 13.97
CA GLY A 577 25.32 -8.44 13.13
C GLY A 577 26.43 -8.19 12.11
N LEU A 578 26.56 -6.98 11.56
CA LEU A 578 27.68 -6.61 10.69
C LEU A 578 29.00 -6.62 11.47
N ALA A 579 29.03 -6.04 12.67
CA ALA A 579 30.21 -6.06 13.53
C ALA A 579 30.62 -7.50 13.92
N GLU A 580 29.66 -8.36 14.28
CA GLU A 580 29.90 -9.79 14.57
C GLU A 580 30.40 -10.56 13.34
N ALA A 581 30.06 -10.13 12.13
CA ALA A 581 30.54 -10.69 10.86
C ALA A 581 31.90 -10.12 10.43
N GLY A 582 32.49 -9.19 11.21
CA GLY A 582 33.77 -8.55 10.89
C GLY A 582 33.70 -7.47 9.81
N LEU A 583 32.54 -6.86 9.63
CA LEU A 583 32.26 -5.77 8.69
C LEU A 583 32.07 -4.43 9.43
N ASP A 584 32.98 -4.13 10.36
CA ASP A 584 32.97 -2.91 11.16
C ASP A 584 33.21 -1.63 10.33
N ASP A 585 33.78 -1.77 9.15
CA ASP A 585 34.07 -0.72 8.18
C ASP A 585 32.92 -0.50 7.17
N VAL A 586 31.85 -1.30 7.24
CA VAL A 586 30.64 -1.14 6.40
C VAL A 586 29.61 -0.29 7.13
N PRO A 587 29.48 1.01 6.81
CA PRO A 587 28.54 1.88 7.49
C PRO A 587 27.09 1.51 7.16
N VAL A 588 26.21 1.67 8.16
CA VAL A 588 24.75 1.56 7.99
C VAL A 588 24.17 2.96 7.89
N VAL A 589 23.39 3.20 6.83
CA VAL A 589 22.59 4.42 6.65
C VAL A 589 21.11 4.07 6.65
N VAL A 590 20.30 4.87 7.30
CA VAL A 590 18.86 4.59 7.47
C VAL A 590 18.04 5.75 6.91
N GLY A 591 17.01 5.43 6.14
CA GLY A 591 16.03 6.41 5.62
C GLY A 591 14.60 6.01 5.99
N GLY A 592 13.76 6.97 6.32
CA GLY A 592 12.36 6.71 6.64
C GLY A 592 11.68 7.84 7.42
N ILE A 593 10.45 7.59 7.86
CA ILE A 593 9.75 8.48 8.79
C ILE A 593 10.27 8.15 10.20
N ILE A 594 11.34 8.83 10.59
CA ILE A 594 12.07 8.55 11.84
C ILE A 594 12.02 9.83 12.70
N PRO A 595 11.44 9.78 13.91
CA PRO A 595 11.47 10.88 14.85
C PRO A 595 12.91 11.30 15.24
N ASP A 596 13.13 12.57 15.51
CA ASP A 596 14.46 13.10 15.83
C ASP A 596 15.09 12.39 17.05
N ALA A 597 14.29 12.10 18.09
CA ALA A 597 14.76 11.35 19.27
C ALA A 597 15.21 9.92 18.94
N ASP A 598 14.50 9.24 18.02
CA ASP A 598 14.87 7.91 17.55
C ASP A 598 16.12 7.97 16.66
N ALA A 599 16.25 9.01 15.82
CA ALA A 599 17.42 9.23 15.00
C ALA A 599 18.69 9.39 15.85
N ASP A 600 18.63 10.12 16.96
CA ASP A 600 19.77 10.29 17.88
C ASP A 600 20.10 8.97 18.60
N THR A 601 19.10 8.18 18.94
CA THR A 601 19.29 6.85 19.52
C THR A 601 19.93 5.89 18.53
N LEU A 602 19.49 5.89 17.26
CA LEU A 602 20.08 5.08 16.20
C LEU A 602 21.54 5.46 15.92
N ARG A 603 21.86 6.77 15.87
CA ARG A 603 23.26 7.23 15.74
C ARG A 603 24.12 6.74 16.92
N SER A 604 23.57 6.79 18.15
CA SER A 604 24.24 6.28 19.34
C SER A 604 24.43 4.76 19.30
N ALA A 605 23.58 4.03 18.57
CA ALA A 605 23.69 2.59 18.34
C ALA A 605 24.63 2.21 17.18
N GLY A 606 25.30 3.19 16.54
CA GLY A 606 26.30 2.95 15.50
C GLY A 606 25.79 3.17 14.06
N VAL A 607 24.60 3.73 13.87
CA VAL A 607 24.14 4.15 12.55
C VAL A 607 24.93 5.37 12.08
N ALA A 608 25.50 5.30 10.90
CA ALA A 608 26.41 6.33 10.38
C ALA A 608 25.66 7.59 9.89
N ALA A 609 24.46 7.42 9.30
CA ALA A 609 23.59 8.54 8.92
C ALA A 609 22.12 8.13 8.96
N VAL A 610 21.26 9.08 9.37
CA VAL A 610 19.81 8.92 9.36
C VAL A 610 19.24 10.03 8.48
N PHE A 611 18.44 9.63 7.48
CA PHE A 611 17.75 10.51 6.54
C PHE A 611 16.25 10.45 6.79
N THR A 612 15.65 11.61 6.94
CA THR A 612 14.23 11.78 7.21
C THR A 612 13.54 12.48 6.02
N PRO A 613 12.22 12.64 5.99
CA PRO A 613 11.56 13.43 4.95
C PRO A 613 12.05 14.90 4.84
N LYS A 614 12.74 15.43 5.87
CA LYS A 614 13.41 16.74 5.83
C LYS A 614 14.58 16.77 4.83
N ASP A 615 15.17 15.60 4.57
CA ASP A 615 16.30 15.42 3.65
C ASP A 615 15.78 15.12 2.25
N TYR A 616 15.26 16.12 1.54
CA TYR A 616 14.63 15.94 0.23
C TYR A 616 15.60 16.04 -0.98
N ASP A 617 16.78 16.62 -0.78
CA ASP A 617 17.81 16.71 -1.82
C ASP A 617 18.58 15.38 -1.94
N ALA A 618 18.17 14.58 -2.91
CA ALA A 618 18.79 13.28 -3.13
C ALA A 618 20.26 13.36 -3.54
N THR A 619 20.68 14.46 -4.16
CA THR A 619 22.09 14.66 -4.53
C THR A 619 22.91 14.91 -3.28
N ALA A 620 22.41 15.74 -2.36
CA ALA A 620 23.05 15.97 -1.05
C ALA A 620 23.08 14.68 -0.20
N ILE A 621 22.00 13.88 -0.18
CA ILE A 621 21.96 12.56 0.47
C ILE A 621 23.07 11.65 -0.08
N MET A 622 23.19 11.53 -1.40
CA MET A 622 24.19 10.66 -2.02
C MET A 622 25.61 11.16 -1.78
N GLN A 623 25.87 12.46 -1.76
CA GLN A 623 27.16 13.04 -1.37
C GLN A 623 27.52 12.67 0.07
N GLN A 624 26.55 12.77 0.99
CA GLN A 624 26.75 12.39 2.37
C GLN A 624 27.00 10.88 2.52
N VAL A 625 26.31 10.03 1.73
CA VAL A 625 26.57 8.58 1.71
C VAL A 625 28.02 8.29 1.26
N VAL A 626 28.50 8.96 0.20
CA VAL A 626 29.90 8.82 -0.24
C VAL A 626 30.86 9.28 0.84
N ALA A 627 30.63 10.45 1.44
CA ALA A 627 31.46 10.95 2.55
C ALA A 627 31.49 9.98 3.75
N THR A 628 30.35 9.34 4.05
CA THR A 628 30.22 8.32 5.09
C THR A 628 31.08 7.08 4.79
N ILE A 629 31.01 6.57 3.54
CA ILE A 629 31.87 5.44 3.11
C ILE A 629 33.34 5.83 3.22
N ARG A 630 33.73 6.99 2.71
CA ARG A 630 35.11 7.46 2.77
C ARG A 630 35.61 7.55 4.20
N THR A 631 34.79 8.09 5.10
CA THR A 631 35.16 8.18 6.54
C THR A 631 35.35 6.79 7.15
N ALA A 632 34.46 5.84 6.87
CA ALA A 632 34.52 4.48 7.39
C ALA A 632 35.79 3.75 6.92
N HIS A 633 36.26 4.01 5.70
CA HIS A 633 37.49 3.43 5.15
C HIS A 633 38.75 4.30 5.33
N GLY A 634 38.68 5.33 6.18
CA GLY A 634 39.85 6.17 6.53
C GLY A 634 40.31 7.13 5.41
N LEU A 635 39.46 7.41 4.43
CA LEU A 635 39.71 8.37 3.36
C LEU A 635 39.20 9.78 3.74
N ASP A 636 39.75 10.82 3.12
CA ASP A 636 39.26 12.19 3.34
C ASP A 636 37.83 12.35 2.82
N PRO A 637 36.83 12.67 3.67
CA PRO A 637 35.45 12.79 3.27
C PRO A 637 35.17 13.91 2.27
N GLN A 638 36.05 14.90 2.12
CA GLN A 638 35.90 16.04 1.22
C GLN A 638 36.72 15.95 -0.08
N ALA A 639 37.51 14.89 -0.26
CA ALA A 639 38.46 14.80 -1.38
C ALA A 639 37.91 14.16 -2.67
N ALA A 640 36.57 13.99 -2.79
CA ALA A 640 35.94 13.34 -3.95
C ALA A 640 34.99 14.24 -4.73
#